data_1016c016db37e8d10dd1fe90646859d7
#
_entry.id   1016c016db37e8d10dd1fe90646859d7
#
_cell.length_a   1.000
_cell.length_b   1.000
_cell.length_c   1.000
_cell.angle_alpha   90.00
_cell.angle_beta   90.00
_cell.angle_gamma   90.00
#
_symmetry.space_group_name_H-M   'P 1'
#
loop_
_entity.id
_entity.type
_entity.pdbx_description
1 polymer ?
#
loop_
_entity_poly.entity_id
_entity_poly.type
_entity_poly.pdbx_seq_one_letter_code
_entity_poly.pdbx_strand_id
1 'polypeptide(L)'
;MLLCLLFTLSTSNSFTRPLVHSSTFSLFSILFSYLLIFYLSLHCLLKNNILLIKNQRIIFKSSLMKKIITLLASVLLVTSSFAIPAMRMWRSFKQADGTILKVMTVGDEHFNYALTEDNIPVLPHNGSYYYARIEDNQLVPSSVLAHDKALRKGKEELVAAAIQQVRQLQKQHEMHVNSKPFGEGLGMTWEGKKKGLVILVEFEDVAFRIPNDVKTLRPREKDVKTLYENMLNKVGYTNDNGAIGSVHDYFLDQSNGKFDLTFDVVGPVKLKHPHQFYGERTANMNDANAPQMIIDACNAIQGQVDFSKYDWDDDGEVEQVYVIYAGEGEATGGEPSTIWPHKYSLTDAGLDALTFNGQTINTYACSNEIIRAKVNEKSRIYYSGIGTICHEFSHCLGLPDFYDTRGGSNIGSGRYDLMCGGSYNGGPESLINVYGGTGIGTVPAGYDAYEKAYMGWLKPITLGDEAVEVKNMKGLAEGGDAYFLYNPDTKNEYYIFENRTPHRWDAELPGHGLMVFHVDFDAYSWRMNNLNAASAQRHPRFTIVSADGRLDHDTQNSDPFPTDLNNSLTKSTDPRLSFYTNYNVSPQAGVKQIVRNNDNTISFHFTPLKAATGINNLSADHEQPAETYTLSGMKVVDNQNLHNQIVIVKGKKVRK
;
A
#
# COMPACT_ATOMS: atom_id res chain seq x y z
N MET A 1 -11.15 48.03 -11.54
CA MET A 1 -9.73 48.43 -11.60
C MET A 1 -8.76 47.27 -11.84
N LEU A 2 -9.08 46.06 -11.45
CA LEU A 2 -8.19 44.89 -11.69
C LEU A 2 -8.27 44.28 -13.10
N LEU A 3 -9.37 44.50 -13.84
CA LEU A 3 -9.52 44.02 -15.24
C LEU A 3 -8.77 44.91 -16.27
N CYS A 4 -8.45 46.16 -15.94
CA CYS A 4 -7.71 47.04 -16.83
C CYS A 4 -6.18 46.81 -16.78
N LEU A 5 -5.66 46.16 -15.74
CA LEU A 5 -4.23 45.85 -15.62
C LEU A 5 -3.80 44.58 -16.37
N LEU A 6 -4.73 43.72 -16.74
CA LEU A 6 -4.46 42.49 -17.51
C LEU A 6 -4.42 42.71 -19.03
N PHE A 7 -4.91 43.85 -19.51
CA PHE A 7 -4.94 44.16 -20.97
C PHE A 7 -3.79 45.04 -21.46
N THR A 8 -2.96 45.58 -20.54
CA THR A 8 -1.83 46.48 -20.92
C THR A 8 -0.49 45.79 -21.04
N LEU A 9 -0.41 44.45 -20.85
CA LEU A 9 0.84 43.68 -20.97
C LEU A 9 0.97 42.88 -22.28
N SER A 10 0.08 43.11 -23.25
CA SER A 10 0.03 42.30 -24.49
C SER A 10 0.56 43.03 -25.75
N THR A 11 1.16 44.22 -25.62
CA THR A 11 1.72 44.89 -26.82
C THR A 11 3.07 45.53 -26.50
N SER A 12 4.15 44.80 -26.65
CA SER A 12 5.43 45.30 -27.18
C SER A 12 6.34 44.15 -27.55
N ASN A 13 6.51 43.98 -28.85
CA ASN A 13 7.56 43.16 -29.45
C ASN A 13 8.91 43.84 -29.29
N SER A 14 9.93 43.10 -28.96
CA SER A 14 11.20 42.94 -29.64
C SER A 14 12.43 42.74 -28.73
N PHE A 15 13.24 41.82 -29.16
CA PHE A 15 14.69 41.64 -28.99
C PHE A 15 15.23 40.70 -27.91
N THR A 16 15.76 39.61 -28.46
CA THR A 16 17.02 38.85 -28.14
C THR A 16 17.05 37.91 -26.93
N ARG A 17 17.38 36.63 -27.26
CA ARG A 17 17.80 35.50 -26.41
C ARG A 17 19.15 35.75 -25.73
N PRO A 18 19.64 34.89 -24.79
CA PRO A 18 18.99 33.78 -24.05
C PRO A 18 19.28 33.81 -22.52
N LEU A 19 18.44 33.23 -21.73
CA LEU A 19 18.78 32.52 -20.47
C LEU A 19 17.51 31.92 -19.88
N VAL A 20 17.30 30.61 -20.13
CA VAL A 20 16.24 29.83 -19.52
C VAL A 20 16.86 29.06 -18.35
N HIS A 21 16.45 29.36 -17.16
CA HIS A 21 16.24 28.43 -16.08
C HIS A 21 15.63 29.19 -14.87
N SER A 22 14.56 28.63 -14.29
CA SER A 22 13.92 29.02 -13.00
C SER A 22 12.65 29.88 -13.03
N SER A 23 11.75 29.74 -13.97
CA SER A 23 10.54 30.61 -13.99
C SER A 23 9.18 29.92 -13.69
N THR A 24 9.12 28.61 -13.62
CA THR A 24 7.83 27.92 -13.36
C THR A 24 7.47 27.82 -11.88
N PHE A 25 8.45 27.70 -10.99
CA PHE A 25 8.23 27.68 -9.53
C PHE A 25 7.74 29.03 -8.98
N SER A 26 8.15 30.13 -9.59
CA SER A 26 7.76 31.48 -9.19
C SER A 26 6.30 31.80 -9.51
N LEU A 27 5.76 31.35 -10.66
CA LEU A 27 4.39 31.64 -11.05
C LEU A 27 3.35 30.91 -10.19
N PHE A 28 3.63 29.65 -9.81
CA PHE A 28 2.71 28.86 -8.99
C PHE A 28 2.66 29.37 -7.55
N SER A 29 3.80 29.75 -7.00
CA SER A 29 3.88 30.34 -5.66
C SER A 29 3.21 31.71 -5.59
N ILE A 30 3.30 32.49 -6.66
CA ILE A 30 2.63 33.78 -6.79
C ILE A 30 1.12 33.60 -6.96
N LEU A 31 0.66 32.64 -7.78
CA LEU A 31 -0.77 32.32 -7.96
C LEU A 31 -1.41 31.81 -6.67
N PHE A 32 -0.72 30.95 -5.94
CA PHE A 32 -1.16 30.42 -4.63
C PHE A 32 -1.26 31.52 -3.58
N SER A 33 -0.28 32.43 -3.53
CA SER A 33 -0.31 33.58 -2.64
C SER A 33 -1.46 34.54 -2.96
N TYR A 34 -1.76 34.78 -4.24
CA TYR A 34 -2.91 35.58 -4.66
C TYR A 34 -4.26 34.93 -4.35
N LEU A 35 -4.38 33.62 -4.52
CA LEU A 35 -5.58 32.85 -4.16
C LEU A 35 -5.81 32.84 -2.64
N LEU A 36 -4.77 32.69 -1.86
CA LEU A 36 -4.85 32.74 -0.40
C LEU A 36 -5.22 34.15 0.11
N ILE A 37 -4.65 35.19 -0.47
CA ILE A 37 -5.00 36.60 -0.16
C ILE A 37 -6.45 36.88 -0.57
N PHE A 38 -6.89 36.39 -1.72
CA PHE A 38 -8.29 36.52 -2.18
C PHE A 38 -9.25 35.77 -1.24
N TYR A 39 -8.93 34.55 -0.83
CA TYR A 39 -9.72 33.76 0.13
C TYR A 39 -9.80 34.45 1.49
N LEU A 40 -8.68 34.92 2.03
CA LEU A 40 -8.63 35.64 3.30
C LEU A 40 -9.38 36.97 3.26
N SER A 41 -9.28 37.68 2.15
CA SER A 41 -10.00 38.93 1.92
C SER A 41 -11.53 38.70 1.80
N LEU A 42 -11.94 37.62 1.12
CA LEU A 42 -13.35 37.23 0.99
C LEU A 42 -13.90 36.74 2.33
N HIS A 43 -13.12 36.01 3.11
CA HIS A 43 -13.48 35.52 4.45
C HIS A 43 -13.62 36.69 5.46
N CYS A 44 -12.75 37.68 5.37
CA CYS A 44 -12.80 38.91 6.18
C CYS A 44 -14.03 39.78 5.84
N LEU A 45 -14.37 39.89 4.54
CA LEU A 45 -15.55 40.59 4.06
C LEU A 45 -16.87 39.90 4.49
N LEU A 46 -16.89 38.55 4.50
CA LEU A 46 -18.05 37.77 4.94
C LEU A 46 -18.24 37.80 6.47
N LYS A 47 -17.14 37.87 7.25
CA LYS A 47 -17.18 37.91 8.71
C LYS A 47 -17.60 39.27 9.28
N ASN A 48 -17.37 40.36 8.56
CA ASN A 48 -17.58 41.71 9.07
C ASN A 48 -18.87 42.41 8.64
N ASN A 49 -19.83 41.71 8.04
CA ASN A 49 -21.15 42.26 7.64
C ASN A 49 -21.11 43.64 6.93
N ILE A 50 -20.02 43.98 6.24
CA ILE A 50 -19.87 45.24 5.56
C ILE A 50 -20.05 45.03 4.06
N LEU A 51 -21.31 45.05 3.65
CA LEU A 51 -21.70 45.49 2.29
C LEU A 51 -23.18 45.88 2.29
N LEU A 52 -23.46 47.02 2.90
CA LEU A 52 -24.63 47.82 2.60
C LEU A 52 -24.25 48.87 1.53
N ILE A 53 -24.34 48.49 0.28
CA ILE A 53 -24.43 49.45 -0.81
C ILE A 53 -25.91 49.46 -1.30
N LYS A 54 -26.48 50.65 -1.21
CA LYS A 54 -27.87 50.95 -1.54
C LYS A 54 -28.30 50.33 -2.88
N ASN A 55 -29.40 49.54 -2.82
CA ASN A 55 -30.33 49.28 -3.92
C ASN A 55 -29.94 48.35 -5.06
N GLN A 56 -29.07 47.36 -4.91
CA GLN A 56 -29.12 46.19 -5.81
C GLN A 56 -28.82 44.92 -5.02
N ARG A 57 -29.82 44.04 -4.87
CA ARG A 57 -29.65 42.64 -4.43
C ARG A 57 -28.92 41.87 -5.54
N ILE A 58 -27.62 41.68 -5.42
CA ILE A 58 -26.91 40.69 -6.21
C ILE A 58 -27.17 39.35 -5.53
N ILE A 59 -28.19 38.64 -6.00
CA ILE A 59 -28.42 37.24 -5.69
C ILE A 59 -27.36 36.47 -6.48
N PHE A 60 -26.20 36.21 -5.86
CA PHE A 60 -25.31 35.17 -6.34
C PHE A 60 -26.06 33.85 -6.18
N LYS A 61 -26.47 33.26 -7.31
CA LYS A 61 -27.14 31.96 -7.32
C LYS A 61 -26.23 30.98 -6.56
N SER A 62 -26.71 30.40 -5.49
CA SER A 62 -26.01 29.40 -4.67
C SER A 62 -25.44 28.23 -5.53
N SER A 63 -26.05 28.01 -6.69
CA SER A 63 -25.60 27.07 -7.71
C SER A 63 -24.23 27.39 -8.33
N LEU A 64 -23.87 28.67 -8.54
CA LEU A 64 -22.55 29.00 -9.10
C LEU A 64 -21.44 28.85 -8.07
N MET A 65 -21.73 29.21 -6.81
CA MET A 65 -20.77 28.99 -5.71
C MET A 65 -20.57 27.50 -5.40
N LYS A 66 -21.66 26.71 -5.44
CA LYS A 66 -21.54 25.25 -5.34
C LYS A 66 -20.71 24.67 -6.49
N LYS A 67 -20.93 25.11 -7.73
CA LYS A 67 -20.13 24.66 -8.90
C LYS A 67 -18.66 25.07 -8.81
N ILE A 68 -18.35 26.27 -8.28
CA ILE A 68 -16.97 26.71 -8.07
C ILE A 68 -16.31 25.93 -6.93
N ILE A 69 -17.03 25.65 -5.85
CA ILE A 69 -16.53 24.81 -4.74
C ILE A 69 -16.37 23.37 -5.21
N THR A 70 -17.29 22.81 -5.99
CA THR A 70 -17.17 21.48 -6.58
C THR A 70 -16.02 21.40 -7.58
N LEU A 71 -15.83 22.43 -8.42
CA LEU A 71 -14.68 22.50 -9.33
C LEU A 71 -13.34 22.65 -8.59
N LEU A 72 -13.30 23.41 -7.48
CA LEU A 72 -12.12 23.50 -6.62
C LEU A 72 -11.88 22.23 -5.80
N ALA A 73 -12.93 21.52 -5.42
CA ALA A 73 -12.84 20.20 -4.78
C ALA A 73 -12.40 19.11 -5.77
N SER A 74 -12.88 19.15 -7.02
CA SER A 74 -12.47 18.19 -8.06
C SER A 74 -11.03 18.39 -8.54
N VAL A 75 -10.50 19.60 -8.51
CA VAL A 75 -9.06 19.87 -8.77
C VAL A 75 -8.15 19.37 -7.62
N LEU A 76 -8.73 19.06 -6.44
CA LEU A 76 -8.03 18.53 -5.26
C LEU A 76 -8.11 17.00 -5.11
N LEU A 77 -8.84 16.31 -5.98
CA LEU A 77 -9.02 14.86 -5.97
C LEU A 77 -8.21 14.21 -7.10
N VAL A 78 -6.90 14.30 -7.06
CA VAL A 78 -6.06 13.34 -7.79
C VAL A 78 -5.91 12.13 -6.90
N THR A 79 -6.54 11.03 -7.23
CA THR A 79 -6.46 9.76 -6.49
C THR A 79 -5.37 8.89 -7.10
N SER A 80 -4.73 8.09 -6.27
CA SER A 80 -3.70 7.15 -6.69
C SER A 80 -4.33 5.89 -7.25
N SER A 81 -3.79 5.34 -8.30
CA SER A 81 -4.03 3.96 -8.70
C SER A 81 -3.20 3.02 -7.83
N PHE A 82 -3.71 1.84 -7.59
CA PHE A 82 -3.09 0.82 -6.75
C PHE A 82 -3.16 -0.52 -7.48
N ALA A 83 -2.07 -1.27 -7.47
CA ALA A 83 -2.03 -2.58 -8.09
C ALA A 83 -1.07 -3.54 -7.40
N ILE A 84 -1.32 -4.82 -7.61
CA ILE A 84 -0.49 -5.89 -7.11
C ILE A 84 0.95 -5.81 -7.67
N PRO A 85 2.00 -6.09 -6.87
CA PRO A 85 3.36 -6.12 -7.38
C PRO A 85 3.53 -7.22 -8.42
N ALA A 86 4.50 -7.05 -9.31
CA ALA A 86 4.89 -8.10 -10.24
C ALA A 86 5.21 -9.39 -9.49
N MET A 87 4.61 -10.50 -9.90
CA MET A 87 4.95 -11.82 -9.38
C MET A 87 6.40 -12.14 -9.71
N ARG A 88 7.26 -12.28 -8.70
CA ARG A 88 8.69 -12.55 -8.86
C ARG A 88 8.94 -13.96 -9.36
N MET A 89 8.91 -14.11 -10.68
CA MET A 89 9.07 -15.39 -11.35
C MET A 89 10.04 -15.28 -12.53
N TRP A 90 11.12 -16.05 -12.51
CA TRP A 90 12.05 -16.14 -13.64
C TRP A 90 11.43 -16.87 -14.84
N ARG A 91 11.53 -16.26 -16.00
CA ARG A 91 11.02 -16.80 -17.26
C ARG A 91 12.12 -16.89 -18.28
N SER A 92 12.17 -18.01 -19.01
CA SER A 92 13.07 -18.16 -20.16
C SER A 92 12.33 -17.72 -21.41
N PHE A 93 12.87 -16.73 -22.07
CA PHE A 93 12.29 -16.14 -23.26
C PHE A 93 13.21 -16.37 -24.47
N LYS A 94 12.65 -16.83 -25.61
CA LYS A 94 13.40 -17.01 -26.85
C LYS A 94 13.40 -15.69 -27.62
N GLN A 95 14.57 -15.09 -27.77
CA GLN A 95 14.79 -13.84 -28.49
C GLN A 95 14.66 -14.02 -30.02
N ALA A 96 14.50 -12.93 -30.76
CA ALA A 96 14.38 -12.93 -32.22
C ALA A 96 15.59 -13.55 -32.94
N ASP A 97 16.79 -13.48 -32.35
CA ASP A 97 18.01 -14.10 -32.86
C ASP A 97 18.19 -15.58 -32.48
N GLY A 98 17.17 -16.14 -31.78
CA GLY A 98 17.15 -17.53 -31.34
C GLY A 98 17.85 -17.80 -30.01
N THR A 99 18.50 -16.82 -29.39
CA THR A 99 19.08 -16.94 -28.05
C THR A 99 17.99 -17.02 -26.97
N ILE A 100 18.33 -17.57 -25.82
CA ILE A 100 17.41 -17.62 -24.65
C ILE A 100 17.86 -16.54 -23.67
N LEU A 101 16.94 -15.72 -23.23
CA LEU A 101 17.12 -14.73 -22.17
C LEU A 101 16.21 -15.08 -20.99
N LYS A 102 16.75 -15.10 -19.77
CA LYS A 102 15.95 -15.18 -18.56
C LYS A 102 15.62 -13.78 -18.05
N VAL A 103 14.35 -13.55 -17.79
CA VAL A 103 13.84 -12.27 -17.30
C VAL A 103 12.87 -12.47 -16.16
N MET A 104 12.77 -11.47 -15.29
CA MET A 104 11.79 -11.35 -14.22
C MET A 104 11.18 -9.97 -14.26
N THR A 105 9.84 -9.89 -14.33
CA THR A 105 9.12 -8.61 -14.27
C THR A 105 9.19 -8.04 -12.86
N VAL A 106 9.32 -6.72 -12.73
CA VAL A 106 9.33 -5.96 -11.48
C VAL A 106 8.55 -4.66 -11.63
N GLY A 107 8.06 -4.12 -10.51
CA GLY A 107 7.25 -2.90 -10.50
C GLY A 107 5.76 -3.18 -10.38
N ASP A 108 4.97 -2.22 -10.81
CA ASP A 108 3.50 -2.20 -10.77
C ASP A 108 2.92 -1.75 -12.13
N GLU A 109 1.62 -1.50 -12.19
CA GLU A 109 0.92 -1.06 -13.41
C GLU A 109 1.41 0.29 -13.94
N HIS A 110 1.99 1.14 -13.06
CA HIS A 110 2.46 2.48 -13.46
C HIS A 110 3.90 2.49 -13.94
N PHE A 111 4.73 1.68 -13.29
CA PHE A 111 6.16 1.62 -13.57
C PHE A 111 6.69 0.21 -13.45
N ASN A 112 6.72 -0.50 -14.56
CA ASN A 112 7.27 -1.85 -14.62
C ASN A 112 8.29 -2.01 -15.74
N TYR A 113 9.18 -2.97 -15.55
CA TYR A 113 10.18 -3.42 -16.51
C TYR A 113 10.63 -4.83 -16.16
N ALA A 114 11.42 -5.44 -17.00
CA ALA A 114 12.00 -6.74 -16.66
C ALA A 114 13.49 -6.60 -16.29
N LEU A 115 13.94 -7.49 -15.43
CA LEU A 115 15.36 -7.64 -15.07
C LEU A 115 15.93 -8.93 -15.62
N THR A 116 17.17 -8.90 -16.10
CA THR A 116 17.96 -10.11 -16.37
C THR A 116 18.51 -10.70 -15.06
N GLU A 117 19.05 -11.95 -15.08
CA GLU A 117 19.62 -12.62 -13.89
C GLU A 117 20.71 -11.79 -13.19
N ASP A 118 21.37 -10.91 -13.89
CA ASP A 118 22.36 -9.98 -13.34
C ASP A 118 21.83 -8.53 -13.19
N ASN A 119 20.51 -8.40 -13.02
CA ASN A 119 19.79 -7.16 -12.70
C ASN A 119 19.93 -6.04 -13.75
N ILE A 120 20.00 -6.38 -15.04
CA ILE A 120 19.99 -5.37 -16.09
C ILE A 120 18.58 -5.10 -16.55
N PRO A 121 18.12 -3.82 -16.54
CA PRO A 121 16.80 -3.45 -17.00
C PRO A 121 16.60 -3.68 -18.49
N VAL A 122 15.51 -4.36 -18.84
CA VAL A 122 15.10 -4.65 -20.22
C VAL A 122 13.60 -4.45 -20.39
N LEU A 123 13.21 -4.13 -21.62
CA LEU A 123 11.80 -3.93 -21.98
C LEU A 123 11.40 -4.80 -23.16
N PRO A 124 10.17 -5.33 -23.16
CA PRO A 124 9.64 -6.07 -24.27
C PRO A 124 9.33 -5.15 -25.46
N HIS A 125 9.65 -5.60 -26.67
CA HIS A 125 9.28 -4.95 -27.91
C HIS A 125 9.29 -5.95 -29.07
N ASN A 126 8.25 -5.98 -29.89
CA ASN A 126 8.11 -6.87 -31.05
C ASN A 126 8.49 -8.33 -30.75
N GLY A 127 7.99 -8.89 -29.65
CA GLY A 127 8.24 -10.28 -29.27
C GLY A 127 9.68 -10.58 -28.85
N SER A 128 10.43 -9.60 -28.38
CA SER A 128 11.78 -9.75 -27.83
C SER A 128 12.07 -8.71 -26.78
N TYR A 129 13.10 -8.92 -25.94
CA TYR A 129 13.55 -7.97 -24.94
C TYR A 129 14.76 -7.17 -25.40
N TYR A 130 14.73 -5.86 -25.15
CA TYR A 130 15.76 -4.90 -25.49
C TYR A 130 16.24 -4.18 -24.24
N TYR A 131 17.50 -3.71 -24.21
CA TYR A 131 17.97 -2.91 -23.09
C TYR A 131 17.13 -1.65 -22.94
N ALA A 132 16.79 -1.30 -21.69
CA ALA A 132 16.00 -0.12 -21.39
C ALA A 132 16.79 1.17 -21.64
N ARG A 133 16.14 2.22 -22.13
CA ARG A 133 16.67 3.59 -22.24
C ARG A 133 15.59 4.62 -21.93
N ILE A 134 15.99 5.85 -21.62
CA ILE A 134 15.05 6.96 -21.46
C ILE A 134 14.96 7.74 -22.78
N GLU A 135 13.72 8.05 -23.16
CA GLU A 135 13.39 8.98 -24.23
C GLU A 135 12.16 9.77 -23.77
N ASP A 136 12.21 11.12 -23.90
CA ASP A 136 11.14 12.02 -23.46
C ASP A 136 10.63 11.76 -22.03
N ASN A 137 11.57 11.48 -21.11
CA ASN A 137 11.29 11.17 -19.70
C ASN A 137 10.51 9.86 -19.47
N GLN A 138 10.54 8.95 -20.43
CA GLN A 138 9.90 7.63 -20.38
C GLN A 138 10.89 6.51 -20.55
N LEU A 139 10.58 5.36 -19.98
CA LEU A 139 11.37 4.15 -20.17
C LEU A 139 10.92 3.44 -21.45
N VAL A 140 11.81 3.38 -22.43
CA VAL A 140 11.53 2.77 -23.74
C VAL A 140 12.59 1.72 -24.10
N PRO A 141 12.25 0.73 -24.94
CA PRO A 141 13.21 -0.23 -25.43
C PRO A 141 14.26 0.47 -26.33
N SER A 142 15.54 0.12 -26.19
CA SER A 142 16.57 0.53 -27.13
C SER A 142 16.49 -0.28 -28.44
N SER A 143 17.31 0.07 -29.43
CA SER A 143 17.45 -0.73 -30.65
C SER A 143 18.34 -1.98 -30.48
N VAL A 144 18.89 -2.24 -29.30
CA VAL A 144 19.85 -3.32 -29.04
C VAL A 144 19.17 -4.46 -28.27
N LEU A 145 19.14 -5.64 -28.91
CA LEU A 145 18.57 -6.86 -28.33
C LEU A 145 19.33 -7.24 -27.06
N ALA A 146 18.57 -7.54 -26.00
CA ALA A 146 19.15 -7.93 -24.74
C ALA A 146 19.64 -9.38 -24.75
N HIS A 147 20.71 -9.67 -24.00
CA HIS A 147 21.31 -11.00 -23.92
C HIS A 147 21.78 -11.30 -22.51
N ASP A 148 21.95 -12.56 -22.18
CA ASP A 148 22.63 -12.99 -20.97
C ASP A 148 24.08 -12.51 -20.92
N LYS A 149 24.64 -12.43 -19.74
CA LYS A 149 25.98 -11.92 -19.47
C LYS A 149 27.05 -12.51 -20.39
N ALA A 150 26.95 -13.80 -20.67
CA ALA A 150 27.93 -14.50 -21.55
C ALA A 150 27.98 -13.98 -23.00
N LEU A 151 26.86 -13.44 -23.49
CA LEU A 151 26.73 -12.93 -24.88
C LEU A 151 26.81 -11.40 -25.00
N ARG A 152 27.17 -10.70 -23.93
CA ARG A 152 27.12 -9.23 -23.80
C ARG A 152 28.41 -8.50 -24.14
N LYS A 153 29.44 -9.22 -24.55
CA LYS A 153 30.75 -8.63 -24.83
C LYS A 153 30.64 -7.44 -25.79
N GLY A 154 31.23 -6.30 -25.41
CA GLY A 154 31.19 -5.05 -26.16
C GLY A 154 29.93 -4.21 -26.00
N LYS A 155 29.07 -4.54 -25.02
CA LYS A 155 27.83 -3.78 -24.69
C LYS A 155 27.83 -3.19 -23.25
N GLU A 156 29.01 -3.14 -22.62
CA GLU A 156 29.15 -2.77 -21.20
C GLU A 156 28.70 -1.35 -20.92
N GLU A 157 28.99 -0.39 -21.81
CA GLU A 157 28.53 1.01 -21.67
C GLU A 157 27.00 1.14 -21.77
N LEU A 158 26.37 0.40 -22.71
CA LEU A 158 24.92 0.39 -22.88
C LEU A 158 24.23 -0.17 -21.65
N VAL A 159 24.78 -1.24 -21.10
CA VAL A 159 24.26 -1.87 -19.87
C VAL A 159 24.36 -0.92 -18.67
N ALA A 160 25.51 -0.25 -18.51
CA ALA A 160 25.69 0.75 -17.45
C ALA A 160 24.71 1.93 -17.61
N ALA A 161 24.52 2.38 -18.86
CA ALA A 161 23.55 3.44 -19.17
C ALA A 161 22.12 3.02 -18.83
N ALA A 162 21.68 1.81 -19.18
CA ALA A 162 20.34 1.31 -18.86
C ALA A 162 20.07 1.31 -17.34
N ILE A 163 21.01 0.83 -16.52
CA ILE A 163 20.90 0.83 -15.07
C ILE A 163 20.79 2.27 -14.53
N GLN A 164 21.66 3.16 -15.00
CA GLN A 164 21.67 4.56 -14.54
C GLN A 164 20.38 5.28 -14.93
N GLN A 165 19.87 5.04 -16.13
CA GLN A 165 18.67 5.68 -16.64
C GLN A 165 17.41 5.25 -15.87
N VAL A 166 17.23 3.97 -15.58
CA VAL A 166 16.12 3.49 -14.75
C VAL A 166 16.17 4.12 -13.36
N ARG A 167 17.34 4.16 -12.72
CA ARG A 167 17.54 4.84 -11.43
C ARG A 167 17.22 6.34 -11.49
N GLN A 168 17.47 6.98 -12.62
CA GLN A 168 17.15 8.39 -12.82
C GLN A 168 15.64 8.61 -12.93
N LEU A 169 14.93 7.78 -13.70
CA LEU A 169 13.46 7.85 -13.80
C LEU A 169 12.78 7.53 -12.48
N GLN A 170 13.24 6.51 -11.77
CA GLN A 170 12.75 6.21 -10.41
C GLN A 170 12.79 7.44 -9.49
N LYS A 171 13.80 8.33 -9.65
CA LYS A 171 13.92 9.57 -8.88
C LYS A 171 13.01 10.72 -9.35
N GLN A 172 12.54 10.71 -10.58
CA GLN A 172 11.80 11.83 -11.18
C GLN A 172 10.28 11.69 -11.08
N HIS A 173 9.76 10.49 -10.84
CA HIS A 173 8.32 10.23 -10.77
C HIS A 173 7.71 10.61 -9.40
N GLU A 174 7.99 11.81 -8.91
CA GLU A 174 7.30 12.36 -7.74
C GLU A 174 6.13 13.22 -8.17
N MET A 175 4.90 12.80 -7.89
CA MET A 175 3.71 13.63 -8.05
C MET A 175 2.87 13.73 -6.78
N HIS A 176 2.17 14.86 -6.63
CA HIS A 176 1.61 15.36 -5.37
C HIS A 176 0.13 15.03 -5.14
N VAL A 177 -0.23 14.53 -3.98
CA VAL A 177 -1.64 14.34 -3.55
C VAL A 177 -1.82 14.38 -2.02
N ASN A 178 -2.99 14.72 -1.49
CA ASN A 178 -3.32 14.94 -0.07
C ASN A 178 -4.23 13.88 0.56
N SER A 179 -3.84 13.15 1.62
CA SER A 179 -4.71 12.29 2.44
C SER A 179 -4.61 12.59 3.94
N LYS A 180 -5.52 12.06 4.75
CA LYS A 180 -5.58 12.30 6.21
C LYS A 180 -4.53 11.46 6.95
N PRO A 181 -3.85 12.00 7.99
CA PRO A 181 -2.83 11.27 8.75
C PRO A 181 -3.41 10.16 9.62
N PHE A 182 -2.62 9.09 9.81
CA PHE A 182 -2.85 8.03 10.77
C PHE A 182 -2.57 8.57 12.18
N GLY A 183 -3.54 8.56 13.10
CA GLY A 183 -3.31 8.99 14.48
C GLY A 183 -4.49 9.65 15.17
N GLU A 184 -5.42 10.27 14.44
CA GLU A 184 -6.63 10.83 15.01
C GLU A 184 -7.85 10.48 14.16
N GLY A 185 -8.56 9.42 14.54
CA GLY A 185 -9.83 9.03 13.90
C GLY A 185 -9.66 8.44 12.52
N LEU A 186 -8.93 7.37 12.48
CA LEU A 186 -8.53 6.68 11.29
C LEU A 186 -9.48 5.67 10.81
N GLY A 187 -9.42 5.53 9.51
CA GLY A 187 -10.05 4.46 8.78
C GLY A 187 -11.57 4.58 8.81
N MET A 188 -12.17 4.33 7.70
CA MET A 188 -13.57 3.98 7.68
C MET A 188 -13.72 2.69 8.45
N THR A 189 -14.60 2.64 9.46
CA THR A 189 -14.85 1.41 10.19
C THR A 189 -15.70 0.51 9.30
N TRP A 190 -15.05 -0.42 8.62
CA TRP A 190 -15.73 -1.40 7.78
C TRP A 190 -16.29 -2.52 8.67
N GLU A 191 -17.60 -2.48 8.92
CA GLU A 191 -18.29 -3.46 9.76
C GLU A 191 -19.64 -3.88 9.16
N GLY A 192 -20.17 -4.99 9.68
CA GLY A 192 -21.46 -5.51 9.30
C GLY A 192 -21.47 -6.32 8.03
N LYS A 193 -22.68 -6.63 7.56
CA LYS A 193 -22.87 -7.38 6.31
C LYS A 193 -22.79 -6.44 5.12
N LYS A 194 -21.88 -6.70 4.24
CA LYS A 194 -21.69 -5.93 3.01
C LYS A 194 -21.72 -6.86 1.80
N LYS A 195 -22.09 -6.29 0.67
CA LYS A 195 -22.18 -7.03 -0.58
C LYS A 195 -21.36 -6.34 -1.66
N GLY A 196 -20.45 -7.07 -2.31
CA GLY A 196 -19.70 -6.62 -3.47
C GLY A 196 -20.28 -7.16 -4.77
N LEU A 197 -19.95 -6.53 -5.88
CA LEU A 197 -20.30 -6.96 -7.22
C LEU A 197 -19.05 -7.46 -7.94
N VAL A 198 -19.11 -8.70 -8.46
CA VAL A 198 -18.08 -9.27 -9.34
C VAL A 198 -18.66 -9.54 -10.71
N ILE A 199 -18.04 -9.00 -11.76
CA ILE A 199 -18.39 -9.21 -13.15
C ILE A 199 -17.33 -10.10 -13.79
N LEU A 200 -17.74 -11.24 -14.34
CA LEU A 200 -16.87 -12.11 -15.13
C LEU A 200 -16.86 -11.62 -16.57
N VAL A 201 -15.67 -11.37 -17.13
CA VAL A 201 -15.49 -10.76 -18.45
C VAL A 201 -14.70 -11.69 -19.37
N GLU A 202 -15.25 -11.97 -20.54
CA GLU A 202 -14.55 -12.56 -21.67
C GLU A 202 -14.26 -11.49 -22.73
N PHE A 203 -13.12 -11.61 -23.40
CA PHE A 203 -12.78 -10.76 -24.56
C PHE A 203 -13.27 -11.37 -25.87
N GLU A 204 -13.20 -10.61 -26.96
CA GLU A 204 -13.54 -11.12 -28.29
C GLU A 204 -12.75 -12.40 -28.62
N ASP A 205 -11.48 -12.44 -28.25
CA ASP A 205 -10.48 -13.45 -28.60
C ASP A 205 -10.09 -14.38 -27.45
N VAL A 206 -10.43 -14.06 -26.19
CA VAL A 206 -10.09 -14.85 -25.00
C VAL A 206 -11.35 -15.13 -24.18
N ALA A 207 -11.66 -16.40 -24.01
CA ALA A 207 -12.72 -16.90 -23.15
C ALA A 207 -12.15 -17.55 -21.89
N PHE A 208 -12.95 -17.63 -20.84
CA PHE A 208 -12.60 -18.36 -19.61
C PHE A 208 -12.30 -19.83 -19.89
N ARG A 209 -11.37 -20.38 -19.11
CA ARG A 209 -11.10 -21.81 -19.12
C ARG A 209 -12.26 -22.58 -18.48
N ILE A 210 -12.65 -23.69 -19.11
CA ILE A 210 -13.61 -24.59 -18.51
C ILE A 210 -12.94 -25.31 -17.33
N PRO A 211 -13.46 -25.23 -16.09
CA PRO A 211 -12.79 -25.81 -14.91
C PRO A 211 -12.43 -27.31 -15.09
N ASN A 212 -13.22 -28.04 -15.80
CA ASN A 212 -12.94 -29.46 -16.09
C ASN A 212 -11.73 -29.70 -17.00
N ASP A 213 -11.32 -28.69 -17.77
CA ASP A 213 -10.16 -28.77 -18.67
C ASP A 213 -8.86 -28.40 -17.96
N VAL A 214 -8.93 -27.74 -16.78
CA VAL A 214 -7.78 -27.41 -15.98
C VAL A 214 -7.43 -28.55 -15.04
N LYS A 215 -6.43 -29.36 -15.43
CA LYS A 215 -6.07 -30.63 -14.75
C LYS A 215 -5.57 -30.44 -13.32
N THR A 216 -5.13 -29.22 -12.98
CA THR A 216 -4.56 -28.88 -11.68
C THR A 216 -5.61 -28.43 -10.65
N LEU A 217 -6.89 -28.35 -11.03
CA LEU A 217 -7.98 -27.92 -10.14
C LEU A 217 -8.87 -29.09 -9.73
N ARG A 218 -9.09 -29.26 -8.41
CA ARG A 218 -10.10 -30.17 -7.82
C ARG A 218 -10.56 -29.58 -6.46
N PRO A 219 -11.86 -29.64 -6.10
CA PRO A 219 -12.93 -30.14 -6.97
C PRO A 219 -13.04 -29.27 -8.23
N ARG A 220 -13.61 -29.86 -9.29
CA ARG A 220 -13.86 -29.14 -10.53
C ARG A 220 -15.31 -28.71 -10.55
N GLU A 221 -15.53 -27.44 -10.54
CA GLU A 221 -16.85 -26.86 -10.70
C GLU A 221 -17.36 -27.10 -12.13
N LYS A 222 -18.68 -27.10 -12.29
CA LYS A 222 -19.34 -27.35 -13.57
C LYS A 222 -19.07 -26.26 -14.62
N ASP A 223 -18.91 -25.02 -14.16
CA ASP A 223 -18.68 -23.82 -14.97
C ASP A 223 -17.86 -22.77 -14.19
N VAL A 224 -17.37 -21.76 -14.88
CA VAL A 224 -16.54 -20.71 -14.32
C VAL A 224 -17.30 -19.83 -13.32
N LYS A 225 -18.59 -19.59 -13.54
CA LYS A 225 -19.41 -18.81 -12.61
C LYS A 225 -19.50 -19.51 -11.25
N THR A 226 -19.81 -20.80 -11.25
CA THR A 226 -19.85 -21.62 -10.03
C THR A 226 -18.47 -21.66 -9.34
N LEU A 227 -17.37 -21.70 -10.11
CA LEU A 227 -16.01 -21.63 -9.55
C LEU A 227 -15.83 -20.34 -8.75
N TYR A 228 -16.12 -19.17 -9.35
CA TYR A 228 -15.93 -17.89 -8.68
C TYR A 228 -16.96 -17.65 -7.57
N GLU A 229 -18.21 -18.09 -7.71
CA GLU A 229 -19.16 -18.07 -6.59
C GLU A 229 -18.62 -18.82 -5.36
N ASN A 230 -17.97 -19.98 -5.59
CA ASN A 230 -17.34 -20.74 -4.51
C ASN A 230 -16.07 -20.06 -3.97
N MET A 231 -15.17 -19.62 -4.84
CA MET A 231 -13.93 -18.93 -4.41
C MET A 231 -14.20 -17.63 -3.63
N LEU A 232 -15.27 -16.94 -3.97
CA LEU A 232 -15.62 -15.67 -3.33
C LEU A 232 -16.42 -15.85 -2.04
N ASN A 233 -17.36 -16.81 -1.99
CA ASN A 233 -18.39 -16.83 -0.93
C ASN A 233 -18.46 -18.13 -0.11
N LYS A 234 -17.95 -19.27 -0.62
CA LYS A 234 -18.18 -20.55 0.04
C LYS A 234 -17.35 -20.66 1.30
N VAL A 235 -18.01 -20.74 2.45
CA VAL A 235 -17.37 -20.99 3.74
C VAL A 235 -16.57 -22.28 3.72
N GLY A 236 -15.30 -22.19 4.11
CA GLY A 236 -14.37 -23.31 4.11
C GLY A 236 -14.06 -23.85 2.70
N TYR A 237 -13.99 -22.99 1.68
CA TYR A 237 -13.62 -23.40 0.32
C TYR A 237 -12.22 -24.00 0.28
N THR A 238 -12.10 -25.16 -0.35
CA THR A 238 -10.83 -25.86 -0.54
C THR A 238 -10.73 -26.40 -1.96
N ASN A 239 -9.50 -26.54 -2.48
CA ASN A 239 -9.21 -27.16 -3.77
C ASN A 239 -7.82 -27.82 -3.77
N ASP A 240 -7.48 -28.57 -4.83
CA ASP A 240 -6.18 -29.25 -4.97
C ASP A 240 -4.98 -28.27 -5.12
N ASN A 241 -5.24 -26.98 -5.33
CA ASN A 241 -4.20 -25.94 -5.39
C ASN A 241 -3.84 -25.38 -4.00
N GLY A 242 -4.41 -25.94 -2.92
CA GLY A 242 -4.07 -25.57 -1.55
C GLY A 242 -4.94 -24.48 -0.94
N ALA A 243 -6.08 -24.13 -1.53
CA ALA A 243 -7.00 -23.15 -0.93
C ALA A 243 -7.53 -23.67 0.41
N ILE A 244 -7.59 -22.78 1.41
CA ILE A 244 -8.05 -23.05 2.79
C ILE A 244 -9.30 -22.25 3.19
N GLY A 245 -9.81 -21.44 2.29
CA GLY A 245 -10.99 -20.60 2.47
C GLY A 245 -11.30 -19.79 1.21
N SER A 246 -12.40 -19.07 1.26
CA SER A 246 -12.86 -18.11 0.25
C SER A 246 -12.43 -16.68 0.59
N VAL A 247 -12.73 -15.73 -0.32
CA VAL A 247 -12.56 -14.27 -0.02
C VAL A 247 -13.44 -13.87 1.17
N HIS A 248 -14.66 -14.39 1.28
CA HIS A 248 -15.52 -14.19 2.43
C HIS A 248 -14.85 -14.68 3.73
N ASP A 249 -14.30 -15.92 3.74
CA ASP A 249 -13.58 -16.44 4.91
C ASP A 249 -12.39 -15.56 5.28
N TYR A 250 -11.65 -15.05 4.27
CA TYR A 250 -10.50 -14.20 4.50
C TYR A 250 -10.89 -12.91 5.26
N PHE A 251 -11.81 -12.11 4.73
CA PHE A 251 -12.20 -10.86 5.36
C PHE A 251 -12.92 -11.05 6.71
N LEU A 252 -13.69 -12.12 6.83
CA LEU A 252 -14.34 -12.46 8.10
C LEU A 252 -13.31 -12.78 9.19
N ASP A 253 -12.27 -13.56 8.86
CA ASP A 253 -11.18 -13.89 9.77
C ASP A 253 -10.34 -12.65 10.11
N GLN A 254 -9.95 -11.82 9.11
CA GLN A 254 -9.14 -10.63 9.36
C GLN A 254 -9.83 -9.63 10.26
N SER A 255 -11.15 -9.52 10.15
CA SER A 255 -11.97 -8.60 10.94
C SER A 255 -12.42 -9.15 12.30
N ASN A 256 -12.03 -10.38 12.66
CA ASN A 256 -12.56 -11.10 13.83
C ASN A 256 -14.11 -11.19 13.80
N GLY A 257 -14.68 -11.45 12.62
CA GLY A 257 -16.11 -11.60 12.41
C GLY A 257 -16.90 -10.30 12.28
N LYS A 258 -16.24 -9.13 12.27
CA LYS A 258 -16.93 -7.83 12.19
C LYS A 258 -17.37 -7.46 10.78
N PHE A 259 -16.61 -7.85 9.76
CA PHE A 259 -16.84 -7.52 8.35
C PHE A 259 -17.24 -8.77 7.57
N ASP A 260 -18.55 -8.94 7.35
CA ASP A 260 -19.17 -10.11 6.68
C ASP A 260 -19.45 -9.74 5.21
N LEU A 261 -18.41 -9.88 4.36
CA LEU A 261 -18.44 -9.50 2.95
C LEU A 261 -18.79 -10.70 2.08
N THR A 262 -19.83 -10.55 1.27
CA THR A 262 -20.23 -11.53 0.24
C THR A 262 -20.32 -10.88 -1.13
N PHE A 263 -20.32 -11.67 -2.20
CA PHE A 263 -20.33 -11.17 -3.57
C PHE A 263 -21.46 -11.73 -4.40
N ASP A 264 -22.12 -10.89 -5.17
CA ASP A 264 -22.92 -11.31 -6.29
C ASP A 264 -22.01 -11.46 -7.52
N VAL A 265 -22.03 -12.63 -8.18
CA VAL A 265 -21.21 -12.93 -9.36
C VAL A 265 -22.11 -12.92 -10.60
N VAL A 266 -21.77 -12.06 -11.55
CA VAL A 266 -22.54 -11.86 -12.79
C VAL A 266 -21.69 -12.19 -14.01
N GLY A 267 -22.31 -12.69 -15.07
CA GLY A 267 -21.64 -13.07 -16.30
C GLY A 267 -21.40 -14.59 -16.41
N PRO A 268 -20.44 -15.06 -17.23
CA PRO A 268 -19.53 -14.26 -18.06
C PRO A 268 -20.24 -13.38 -19.10
N VAL A 269 -19.76 -12.14 -19.26
CA VAL A 269 -20.15 -11.26 -20.36
C VAL A 269 -19.03 -11.18 -21.38
N LYS A 270 -19.36 -11.29 -22.66
CA LYS A 270 -18.38 -11.19 -23.75
C LYS A 270 -18.31 -9.77 -24.26
N LEU A 271 -17.12 -9.15 -24.12
CA LEU A 271 -16.84 -7.82 -24.62
C LEU A 271 -16.53 -7.84 -26.15
N LYS A 272 -16.62 -6.66 -26.75
CA LYS A 272 -16.57 -6.50 -28.22
C LYS A 272 -15.16 -6.35 -28.81
N HIS A 273 -14.14 -6.14 -27.95
CA HIS A 273 -12.76 -5.96 -28.38
C HIS A 273 -11.87 -7.12 -27.89
N PRO A 274 -10.75 -7.39 -28.57
CA PRO A 274 -9.76 -8.35 -28.13
C PRO A 274 -9.06 -7.88 -26.84
N HIS A 275 -8.48 -8.82 -26.09
CA HIS A 275 -7.79 -8.52 -24.83
C HIS A 275 -6.70 -7.45 -24.98
N GLN A 276 -5.96 -7.47 -26.11
CA GLN A 276 -4.91 -6.51 -26.41
C GLN A 276 -5.39 -5.06 -26.52
N PHE A 277 -6.66 -4.83 -26.89
CA PHE A 277 -7.24 -3.49 -26.91
C PHE A 277 -7.35 -2.92 -25.50
N TYR A 278 -7.82 -3.74 -24.54
CA TYR A 278 -8.01 -3.28 -23.16
C TYR A 278 -6.69 -3.18 -22.39
N GLY A 279 -5.71 -4.04 -22.68
CA GLY A 279 -4.35 -3.98 -22.13
C GLY A 279 -3.36 -3.18 -22.98
N GLU A 280 -3.85 -2.22 -23.80
CA GLU A 280 -3.00 -1.43 -24.69
C GLU A 280 -1.99 -0.59 -23.91
N ARG A 281 -0.73 -0.67 -24.30
CA ARG A 281 0.32 0.23 -23.82
C ARG A 281 0.47 1.41 -24.76
N THR A 282 0.32 2.60 -24.22
CA THR A 282 0.66 3.85 -24.89
C THR A 282 2.01 4.37 -24.41
N ALA A 283 2.52 5.41 -25.05
CA ALA A 283 3.73 6.07 -24.60
C ALA A 283 3.65 6.64 -23.18
N ASN A 284 2.44 6.94 -22.70
CA ASN A 284 2.20 7.63 -21.44
C ASN A 284 1.51 6.78 -20.37
N MET A 285 0.99 5.60 -20.72
CA MET A 285 0.16 4.81 -19.83
C MET A 285 0.18 3.33 -20.22
N ASN A 286 0.40 2.47 -19.24
CA ASN A 286 0.11 1.05 -19.36
C ASN A 286 -1.39 0.85 -19.25
N ASP A 287 -1.93 -0.22 -19.83
CA ASP A 287 -3.35 -0.57 -19.73
C ASP A 287 -4.31 0.60 -20.02
N ALA A 288 -3.97 1.41 -21.01
CA ALA A 288 -4.66 2.69 -21.31
C ALA A 288 -6.18 2.55 -21.52
N ASN A 289 -6.65 1.37 -21.93
CA ASN A 289 -8.06 1.07 -22.15
C ASN A 289 -8.67 0.11 -21.10
N ALA A 290 -7.98 -0.24 -20.03
CA ALA A 290 -8.57 -1.06 -18.96
C ALA A 290 -9.82 -0.40 -18.33
N PRO A 291 -9.88 0.94 -18.12
CA PRO A 291 -11.11 1.60 -17.67
C PRO A 291 -12.28 1.42 -18.65
N GLN A 292 -12.02 1.32 -19.96
CA GLN A 292 -13.04 1.02 -20.96
C GLN A 292 -13.61 -0.40 -20.81
N MET A 293 -12.79 -1.38 -20.35
CA MET A 293 -13.28 -2.72 -19.99
C MET A 293 -14.37 -2.64 -18.92
N ILE A 294 -14.16 -1.82 -17.90
CA ILE A 294 -15.13 -1.63 -16.82
C ILE A 294 -16.44 -1.03 -17.34
N ILE A 295 -16.33 0.02 -18.16
CA ILE A 295 -17.49 0.65 -18.80
C ILE A 295 -18.28 -0.36 -19.64
N ASP A 296 -17.61 -1.12 -20.50
CA ASP A 296 -18.23 -2.11 -21.38
C ASP A 296 -18.86 -3.24 -20.56
N ALA A 297 -18.22 -3.70 -19.47
CA ALA A 297 -18.74 -4.72 -18.57
C ALA A 297 -20.01 -4.25 -17.83
N CYS A 298 -19.97 -3.06 -17.22
CA CYS A 298 -21.12 -2.49 -16.52
C CYS A 298 -22.31 -2.27 -17.46
N ASN A 299 -22.06 -1.76 -18.66
CA ASN A 299 -23.11 -1.59 -19.69
C ASN A 299 -23.74 -2.93 -20.11
N ALA A 300 -22.97 -3.99 -20.17
CA ALA A 300 -23.47 -5.31 -20.55
C ALA A 300 -24.42 -5.92 -19.50
N ILE A 301 -24.32 -5.52 -18.24
CA ILE A 301 -25.12 -6.07 -17.13
C ILE A 301 -26.15 -5.10 -16.56
N GLN A 302 -26.21 -3.84 -17.00
CA GLN A 302 -27.03 -2.78 -16.39
C GLN A 302 -28.53 -3.14 -16.22
N GLY A 303 -29.07 -3.98 -17.08
CA GLY A 303 -30.47 -4.46 -16.98
C GLY A 303 -30.66 -5.70 -16.11
N GLN A 304 -29.58 -6.26 -15.55
CA GLN A 304 -29.58 -7.52 -14.79
C GLN A 304 -29.28 -7.28 -13.31
N VAL A 305 -28.74 -6.12 -12.95
CA VAL A 305 -28.19 -5.81 -11.63
C VAL A 305 -28.84 -4.56 -11.06
N ASP A 306 -29.20 -4.63 -9.80
CA ASP A 306 -29.60 -3.49 -8.98
C ASP A 306 -28.37 -2.99 -8.24
N PHE A 307 -27.76 -1.91 -8.74
CA PHE A 307 -26.52 -1.36 -8.22
C PHE A 307 -26.65 -0.76 -6.82
N SER A 308 -27.86 -0.38 -6.37
CA SER A 308 -28.08 0.14 -5.01
C SER A 308 -27.74 -0.85 -3.90
N LYS A 309 -27.59 -2.14 -4.21
CA LYS A 309 -27.18 -3.17 -3.24
C LYS A 309 -25.70 -3.08 -2.84
N TYR A 310 -24.91 -2.35 -3.61
CA TYR A 310 -23.46 -2.23 -3.47
C TYR A 310 -23.02 -0.82 -3.06
N ASP A 311 -23.97 0.06 -2.78
CA ASP A 311 -23.83 1.35 -2.10
C ASP A 311 -23.97 1.07 -0.60
N TRP A 312 -22.86 1.13 0.12
CA TRP A 312 -22.78 0.61 1.50
C TRP A 312 -23.13 1.63 2.56
N ASP A 313 -23.10 2.92 2.23
CA ASP A 313 -23.35 4.05 3.11
C ASP A 313 -24.47 4.97 2.64
N ASP A 314 -25.20 4.56 1.59
CA ASP A 314 -26.36 5.25 1.00
C ASP A 314 -26.00 6.67 0.47
N ASP A 315 -24.77 6.88 -0.01
CA ASP A 315 -24.33 8.18 -0.56
C ASP A 315 -24.62 8.33 -2.07
N GLY A 316 -25.07 7.26 -2.71
CA GLY A 316 -25.41 7.21 -4.13
C GLY A 316 -24.21 6.79 -5.02
N GLU A 317 -23.11 6.38 -4.44
CA GLU A 317 -21.96 5.78 -5.13
C GLU A 317 -21.80 4.31 -4.73
N VAL A 318 -21.53 3.45 -5.69
CA VAL A 318 -21.14 2.04 -5.46
C VAL A 318 -19.69 2.05 -5.01
N GLU A 319 -19.38 1.47 -3.83
CA GLU A 319 -18.03 1.50 -3.27
C GLU A 319 -16.98 0.96 -4.24
N GLN A 320 -17.34 -0.09 -4.97
CA GLN A 320 -16.49 -0.59 -6.05
C GLN A 320 -17.21 -1.64 -6.92
N VAL A 321 -16.76 -1.78 -8.16
CA VAL A 321 -17.07 -2.90 -9.05
C VAL A 321 -15.79 -3.71 -9.24
N TYR A 322 -15.87 -5.02 -9.06
CA TYR A 322 -14.74 -5.92 -9.29
C TYR A 322 -14.90 -6.67 -10.61
N VAL A 323 -13.89 -6.66 -11.46
CA VAL A 323 -13.89 -7.41 -12.71
C VAL A 323 -12.85 -8.54 -12.65
N ILE A 324 -13.30 -9.77 -12.90
CA ILE A 324 -12.40 -10.89 -13.16
C ILE A 324 -12.43 -11.14 -14.67
N TYR A 325 -11.27 -10.95 -15.31
CA TYR A 325 -11.15 -11.12 -16.76
C TYR A 325 -10.49 -12.43 -17.15
N ALA A 326 -10.94 -13.00 -18.28
CA ALA A 326 -10.43 -14.25 -18.82
C ALA A 326 -8.97 -14.15 -19.25
N GLY A 327 -8.21 -15.20 -19.00
CA GLY A 327 -6.82 -15.32 -19.43
C GLY A 327 -5.79 -14.93 -18.39
N GLU A 328 -4.59 -14.57 -18.86
CA GLU A 328 -3.42 -14.25 -18.05
C GLU A 328 -3.35 -12.75 -17.78
N GLY A 329 -2.76 -12.35 -16.64
CA GLY A 329 -2.45 -10.95 -16.32
C GLY A 329 -0.96 -10.67 -16.46
N GLU A 330 -0.58 -9.42 -16.76
CA GLU A 330 0.81 -9.04 -16.94
C GLU A 330 1.62 -9.23 -15.64
N ALA A 331 1.07 -8.85 -14.49
CA ALA A 331 1.73 -8.99 -13.18
C ALA A 331 2.12 -10.44 -12.87
N THR A 332 1.35 -11.41 -13.36
CA THR A 332 1.60 -12.84 -13.21
C THR A 332 2.29 -13.44 -14.44
N GLY A 333 2.82 -12.56 -15.31
CA GLY A 333 3.66 -12.83 -16.47
C GLY A 333 2.92 -13.20 -17.72
N GLY A 334 1.75 -12.72 -17.93
CA GLY A 334 1.11 -12.62 -19.24
C GLY A 334 1.95 -11.79 -20.22
N GLU A 335 1.53 -11.78 -21.47
CA GLU A 335 2.15 -10.91 -22.48
C GLU A 335 1.99 -9.43 -22.10
N PRO A 336 2.87 -8.53 -22.53
CA PRO A 336 2.82 -7.11 -22.19
C PRO A 336 1.55 -6.37 -22.64
N SER A 337 0.71 -6.99 -23.42
CA SER A 337 -0.59 -6.50 -23.87
C SER A 337 -1.77 -7.09 -23.07
N THR A 338 -1.48 -7.85 -22.02
CA THR A 338 -2.50 -8.28 -21.06
C THR A 338 -2.62 -7.26 -19.94
N ILE A 339 -3.83 -7.12 -19.36
CA ILE A 339 -4.09 -6.16 -18.31
C ILE A 339 -3.33 -6.55 -17.03
N TRP A 340 -2.71 -5.57 -16.38
CA TRP A 340 -2.19 -5.72 -15.04
C TRP A 340 -3.36 -5.67 -14.02
N PRO A 341 -3.47 -6.62 -13.08
CA PRO A 341 -4.44 -6.49 -11.98
C PRO A 341 -4.23 -5.19 -11.21
N HIS A 342 -5.29 -4.42 -11.00
CA HIS A 342 -5.19 -3.13 -10.33
C HIS A 342 -6.54 -2.63 -9.79
N LYS A 343 -6.47 -1.67 -8.85
CA LYS A 343 -7.59 -0.80 -8.44
C LYS A 343 -7.40 0.59 -9.02
N TYR A 344 -8.47 1.16 -9.59
CA TYR A 344 -8.44 2.52 -10.13
C TYR A 344 -9.83 3.17 -10.07
N SER A 345 -9.96 4.37 -10.65
CA SER A 345 -11.26 5.00 -10.87
C SER A 345 -11.41 5.50 -12.31
N LEU A 346 -12.65 5.55 -12.78
CA LEU A 346 -12.95 6.05 -14.13
C LEU A 346 -12.56 7.54 -14.27
N THR A 347 -12.82 8.32 -13.23
CA THR A 347 -12.51 9.77 -13.23
C THR A 347 -11.01 10.06 -13.22
N ASP A 348 -10.20 9.23 -12.55
CA ASP A 348 -8.74 9.36 -12.56
C ASP A 348 -8.14 8.97 -13.92
N ALA A 349 -8.80 8.04 -14.61
CA ALA A 349 -8.48 7.70 -16.00
C ALA A 349 -8.90 8.78 -17.00
N GLY A 350 -9.50 9.90 -16.55
CA GLY A 350 -9.98 10.99 -17.40
C GLY A 350 -11.31 10.68 -18.11
N LEU A 351 -12.05 9.69 -17.62
CA LEU A 351 -13.37 9.30 -18.11
C LEU A 351 -14.48 9.78 -17.18
N ASP A 352 -15.71 9.83 -17.66
CA ASP A 352 -16.85 10.12 -16.80
C ASP A 352 -17.23 8.87 -15.99
N ALA A 353 -17.61 9.06 -14.72
CA ALA A 353 -18.22 8.00 -13.93
C ALA A 353 -19.55 7.55 -14.55
N LEU A 354 -19.86 6.26 -14.45
CA LEU A 354 -21.14 5.73 -14.93
C LEU A 354 -22.26 6.04 -13.95
N THR A 355 -23.48 6.15 -14.47
CA THR A 355 -24.69 6.30 -13.63
C THR A 355 -25.77 5.36 -14.11
N PHE A 356 -26.24 4.46 -13.24
CA PHE A 356 -27.35 3.55 -13.49
C PHE A 356 -28.39 3.67 -12.37
N ASN A 357 -29.64 4.02 -12.74
CA ASN A 357 -30.74 4.15 -11.79
C ASN A 357 -30.46 5.06 -10.57
N GLY A 358 -29.63 6.07 -10.75
CA GLY A 358 -29.27 7.02 -9.69
C GLY A 358 -28.01 6.64 -8.91
N GLN A 359 -27.45 5.44 -9.13
CA GLN A 359 -26.19 5.01 -8.52
C GLN A 359 -25.00 5.35 -9.43
N THR A 360 -23.97 5.92 -8.84
CA THR A 360 -22.70 6.26 -9.52
C THR A 360 -21.71 5.11 -9.38
N ILE A 361 -21.05 4.73 -10.47
CA ILE A 361 -19.96 3.76 -10.49
C ILE A 361 -18.70 4.50 -10.94
N ASN A 362 -17.71 4.57 -10.10
CA ASN A 362 -16.45 5.24 -10.36
C ASN A 362 -15.25 4.36 -10.00
N THR A 363 -15.20 3.87 -8.75
CA THR A 363 -14.13 3.00 -8.25
C THR A 363 -14.29 1.58 -8.76
N TYR A 364 -13.19 0.99 -9.24
CA TYR A 364 -13.15 -0.40 -9.67
C TYR A 364 -11.84 -1.08 -9.30
N ALA A 365 -11.88 -2.41 -9.30
CA ALA A 365 -10.69 -3.24 -9.28
C ALA A 365 -10.82 -4.39 -10.29
N CYS A 366 -9.70 -4.96 -10.71
CA CYS A 366 -9.72 -6.09 -11.63
C CYS A 366 -8.59 -7.08 -11.37
N SER A 367 -8.81 -8.34 -11.77
CA SER A 367 -7.79 -9.40 -11.71
C SER A 367 -7.97 -10.42 -12.81
N ASN A 368 -6.90 -11.17 -13.10
CA ASN A 368 -6.84 -12.20 -14.11
C ASN A 368 -7.34 -13.55 -13.61
N GLU A 369 -7.84 -14.36 -14.56
CA GLU A 369 -8.31 -15.72 -14.32
C GLU A 369 -7.18 -16.69 -13.94
N ILE A 370 -6.10 -16.71 -14.72
CA ILE A 370 -5.11 -17.79 -14.67
C ILE A 370 -3.66 -17.26 -14.56
N ILE A 371 -2.84 -18.11 -13.96
CA ILE A 371 -1.39 -17.98 -13.93
C ILE A 371 -0.80 -19.14 -14.74
N ARG A 372 0.10 -18.82 -15.67
CA ARG A 372 0.88 -19.81 -16.40
C ARG A 372 2.28 -19.93 -15.80
N ALA A 373 2.57 -21.08 -15.22
CA ALA A 373 3.86 -21.37 -14.63
C ALA A 373 4.57 -22.53 -15.35
N LYS A 374 5.91 -22.49 -15.33
CA LYS A 374 6.75 -23.54 -15.88
C LYS A 374 7.31 -24.40 -14.76
N VAL A 375 6.81 -25.62 -14.64
CA VAL A 375 7.24 -26.57 -13.60
C VAL A 375 7.91 -27.75 -14.27
N ASN A 376 9.17 -28.04 -13.96
CA ASN A 376 9.99 -29.11 -14.55
C ASN A 376 9.92 -29.10 -16.09
N GLU A 377 10.23 -27.94 -16.68
CA GLU A 377 10.21 -27.68 -18.13
C GLU A 377 8.82 -27.80 -18.81
N LYS A 378 7.76 -28.09 -18.06
CA LYS A 378 6.40 -28.18 -18.57
C LYS A 378 5.59 -26.95 -18.19
N SER A 379 5.00 -26.30 -19.19
CA SER A 379 4.00 -25.24 -18.92
C SER A 379 2.74 -25.82 -18.29
N ARG A 380 2.33 -25.24 -17.17
CA ARG A 380 1.09 -25.58 -16.47
C ARG A 380 0.26 -24.32 -16.25
N ILE A 381 -1.06 -24.49 -16.27
CA ILE A 381 -2.03 -23.44 -16.04
C ILE A 381 -2.70 -23.72 -14.71
N TYR A 382 -2.76 -22.68 -13.87
CA TYR A 382 -3.47 -22.67 -12.60
C TYR A 382 -4.49 -21.55 -12.61
N TYR A 383 -5.65 -21.74 -11.99
CA TYR A 383 -6.49 -20.61 -11.62
C TYR A 383 -5.75 -19.77 -10.57
N SER A 384 -5.79 -18.44 -10.72
CA SER A 384 -5.32 -17.51 -9.69
C SER A 384 -6.06 -17.80 -8.38
N GLY A 385 -5.32 -17.77 -7.26
CA GLY A 385 -5.93 -17.87 -5.94
C GLY A 385 -6.67 -16.59 -5.56
N ILE A 386 -7.15 -16.54 -4.32
CA ILE A 386 -7.90 -15.38 -3.82
C ILE A 386 -7.00 -14.18 -3.47
N GLY A 387 -5.68 -14.38 -3.43
CA GLY A 387 -4.76 -13.38 -2.89
C GLY A 387 -4.75 -12.07 -3.68
N THR A 388 -4.76 -12.13 -5.02
CA THR A 388 -4.88 -10.93 -5.86
C THR A 388 -6.24 -10.25 -5.64
N ILE A 389 -7.32 -11.03 -5.53
CA ILE A 389 -8.66 -10.47 -5.29
C ILE A 389 -8.70 -9.74 -3.95
N CYS A 390 -8.17 -10.35 -2.88
CA CYS A 390 -8.12 -9.75 -1.56
C CYS A 390 -7.25 -8.48 -1.55
N HIS A 391 -6.10 -8.48 -2.25
CA HIS A 391 -5.19 -7.36 -2.36
C HIS A 391 -5.87 -6.15 -3.04
N GLU A 392 -6.37 -6.33 -4.28
CA GLU A 392 -7.03 -5.26 -5.02
C GLU A 392 -8.30 -4.74 -4.32
N PHE A 393 -9.02 -5.64 -3.67
CA PHE A 393 -10.18 -5.24 -2.86
C PHE A 393 -9.77 -4.43 -1.63
N SER A 394 -8.64 -4.74 -1.00
CA SER A 394 -8.12 -3.99 0.14
C SER A 394 -7.71 -2.56 -0.23
N HIS A 395 -7.29 -2.32 -1.47
CA HIS A 395 -7.13 -0.96 -1.99
C HIS A 395 -8.45 -0.21 -2.07
N CYS A 396 -9.55 -0.88 -2.42
CA CYS A 396 -10.88 -0.26 -2.37
C CYS A 396 -11.31 0.09 -0.93
N LEU A 397 -10.78 -0.64 0.07
CA LEU A 397 -10.96 -0.32 1.49
C LEU A 397 -9.99 0.77 2.00
N GLY A 398 -9.05 1.25 1.17
CA GLY A 398 -8.17 2.39 1.46
C GLY A 398 -6.74 2.04 1.86
N LEU A 399 -6.29 0.79 1.80
CA LEU A 399 -4.91 0.41 2.07
C LEU A 399 -4.00 0.71 0.88
N PRO A 400 -2.78 1.23 1.08
CA PRO A 400 -1.76 1.38 0.05
C PRO A 400 -0.92 0.10 -0.09
N ASP A 401 -0.04 0.06 -1.09
CA ASP A 401 1.00 -0.95 -1.22
C ASP A 401 2.16 -0.75 -0.24
N PHE A 402 2.64 -1.84 0.36
CA PHE A 402 3.78 -1.84 1.28
C PHE A 402 5.06 -2.38 0.65
N TYR A 403 5.13 -2.48 -0.67
CA TYR A 403 6.34 -2.78 -1.42
C TYR A 403 6.90 -1.53 -2.12
N ASP A 404 8.04 -1.68 -2.78
CA ASP A 404 8.63 -0.61 -3.62
C ASP A 404 7.92 -0.57 -4.98
N THR A 405 6.92 0.30 -5.10
CA THR A 405 6.10 0.47 -6.32
C THR A 405 6.89 0.93 -7.55
N ARG A 406 8.17 1.28 -7.39
CA ARG A 406 9.07 1.67 -8.48
C ARG A 406 9.99 0.55 -8.94
N GLY A 407 9.74 -0.68 -8.51
CA GLY A 407 10.55 -1.84 -8.88
C GLY A 407 11.98 -1.81 -8.34
N GLY A 408 12.22 -1.11 -7.23
CA GLY A 408 13.50 -1.09 -6.54
C GLY A 408 13.77 -2.37 -5.75
N SER A 409 14.83 -2.34 -4.93
CA SER A 409 15.27 -3.49 -4.14
C SER A 409 14.68 -3.56 -2.73
N ASN A 410 13.90 -2.56 -2.32
CA ASN A 410 13.29 -2.56 -1.00
C ASN A 410 12.14 -3.56 -0.95
N ILE A 411 12.22 -4.52 -0.04
CA ILE A 411 11.19 -5.56 0.09
C ILE A 411 9.92 -5.10 0.80
N GLY A 412 9.95 -3.90 1.44
CA GLY A 412 8.83 -3.41 2.24
C GLY A 412 8.47 -4.36 3.37
N SER A 413 7.20 -4.79 3.43
CA SER A 413 6.70 -5.83 4.33
C SER A 413 6.87 -7.26 3.79
N GLY A 414 7.44 -7.42 2.59
CA GLY A 414 7.79 -8.72 2.01
C GLY A 414 6.58 -9.64 1.81
N ARG A 415 6.78 -10.92 2.10
CA ARG A 415 5.73 -11.95 2.02
C ARG A 415 4.91 -12.09 3.31
N TYR A 416 5.11 -11.22 4.29
CA TYR A 416 4.37 -11.22 5.54
C TYR A 416 3.05 -10.44 5.49
N ASP A 417 2.75 -9.81 4.37
CA ASP A 417 1.68 -8.83 4.25
C ASP A 417 0.94 -8.99 2.93
N LEU A 418 -0.40 -8.87 2.98
CA LEU A 418 -1.27 -8.95 1.81
C LEU A 418 -0.97 -7.81 0.81
N MET A 419 -0.75 -6.57 1.32
CA MET A 419 -0.48 -5.39 0.48
C MET A 419 0.96 -5.35 -0.02
N CYS A 420 1.62 -6.51 0.01
CA CYS A 420 2.96 -6.76 -0.53
C CYS A 420 3.02 -8.14 -1.19
N GLY A 421 4.17 -8.79 -1.21
CA GLY A 421 4.36 -10.10 -1.82
C GLY A 421 3.57 -11.25 -1.19
N GLY A 422 2.99 -11.04 0.00
CA GLY A 422 2.15 -12.03 0.69
C GLY A 422 0.83 -12.35 0.00
N SER A 423 0.37 -11.53 -0.92
CA SER A 423 -0.77 -11.81 -1.81
C SER A 423 -0.56 -13.07 -2.67
N TYR A 424 0.69 -13.44 -2.95
CA TYR A 424 1.02 -14.64 -3.74
C TYR A 424 1.32 -15.88 -2.90
N ASN A 425 1.18 -15.85 -1.57
CA ASN A 425 1.45 -17.00 -0.74
C ASN A 425 0.47 -18.16 -1.02
N GLY A 426 0.96 -19.39 -0.81
CA GLY A 426 0.19 -20.59 -1.00
C GLY A 426 0.04 -21.01 -2.45
N GLY A 427 -0.07 -22.31 -2.64
CA GLY A 427 -0.18 -22.95 -3.95
C GLY A 427 0.30 -24.39 -3.91
N PRO A 428 0.30 -25.08 -5.06
CA PRO A 428 0.86 -26.41 -5.14
C PRO A 428 2.34 -26.44 -4.76
N GLU A 429 2.75 -27.37 -3.92
CA GLU A 429 4.15 -27.53 -3.46
C GLU A 429 5.15 -27.55 -4.63
N SER A 430 4.78 -28.21 -5.74
CA SER A 430 5.62 -28.25 -6.95
C SER A 430 5.88 -26.88 -7.58
N LEU A 431 5.02 -25.90 -7.34
CA LEU A 431 5.17 -24.53 -7.83
C LEU A 431 5.98 -23.70 -6.83
N ILE A 432 5.62 -23.77 -5.56
CA ILE A 432 6.30 -23.04 -4.47
C ILE A 432 7.80 -23.35 -4.44
N ASN A 433 8.15 -24.66 -4.56
CA ASN A 433 9.55 -25.10 -4.57
C ASN A 433 10.37 -24.63 -5.77
N VAL A 434 9.70 -24.33 -6.90
CA VAL A 434 10.39 -23.85 -8.12
C VAL A 434 10.63 -22.33 -8.09
N TYR A 435 9.73 -21.59 -7.45
CA TYR A 435 9.72 -20.12 -7.48
C TYR A 435 10.08 -19.46 -6.13
N GLY A 436 10.86 -20.14 -5.32
CA GLY A 436 11.41 -19.55 -4.08
C GLY A 436 10.32 -19.19 -3.05
N GLY A 437 9.24 -19.98 -3.00
CA GLY A 437 8.14 -19.77 -2.08
C GLY A 437 6.98 -18.92 -2.64
N THR A 438 7.13 -18.31 -3.80
CA THR A 438 6.03 -17.61 -4.49
C THR A 438 5.04 -18.63 -5.04
N GLY A 439 3.79 -18.54 -4.62
CA GLY A 439 2.68 -19.43 -5.02
C GLY A 439 1.76 -18.76 -6.04
N ILE A 440 0.48 -19.09 -5.93
CA ILE A 440 -0.58 -18.54 -6.79
C ILE A 440 -1.67 -17.81 -5.99
N GLY A 441 -1.39 -17.48 -4.72
CA GLY A 441 -2.28 -16.70 -3.86
C GLY A 441 -3.44 -17.52 -3.27
N THR A 442 -3.28 -18.83 -3.04
CA THR A 442 -4.34 -19.65 -2.45
C THR A 442 -4.44 -19.51 -0.93
N VAL A 443 -3.34 -19.09 -0.28
CA VAL A 443 -3.26 -18.82 1.15
C VAL A 443 -2.52 -17.47 1.33
N PRO A 444 -3.15 -16.35 0.94
CA PRO A 444 -2.50 -15.05 1.10
C PRO A 444 -2.21 -14.74 2.57
N ALA A 445 -1.19 -13.92 2.84
CA ALA A 445 -0.86 -13.49 4.20
C ALA A 445 -2.08 -12.85 4.87
N GLY A 446 -2.26 -13.10 6.16
CA GLY A 446 -3.23 -12.35 6.97
C GLY A 446 -2.80 -10.89 7.10
N TYR A 447 -3.75 -10.00 7.33
CA TYR A 447 -3.48 -8.59 7.63
C TYR A 447 -2.53 -8.47 8.82
N ASP A 448 -1.58 -7.56 8.73
CA ASP A 448 -0.76 -7.15 9.85
C ASP A 448 -1.52 -6.28 10.86
N ALA A 449 -0.89 -5.90 11.95
CA ALA A 449 -1.53 -5.10 12.99
C ALA A 449 -1.79 -3.66 12.55
N TYR A 450 -1.00 -3.12 11.60
CA TYR A 450 -1.27 -1.82 11.00
C TYR A 450 -2.58 -1.85 10.21
N GLU A 451 -2.73 -2.80 9.28
CA GLU A 451 -3.90 -2.97 8.44
C GLU A 451 -5.17 -3.19 9.27
N LYS A 452 -5.09 -4.09 10.28
CA LYS A 452 -6.22 -4.33 11.19
C LYS A 452 -6.57 -3.10 12.04
N ALA A 453 -5.59 -2.31 12.47
CA ALA A 453 -5.83 -1.08 13.21
C ALA A 453 -6.42 0.01 12.30
N TYR A 454 -5.94 0.10 11.06
CA TYR A 454 -6.47 0.99 10.03
C TYR A 454 -7.96 0.73 9.77
N MET A 455 -8.35 -0.52 9.65
CA MET A 455 -9.75 -0.95 9.45
C MET A 455 -10.62 -0.84 10.71
N GLY A 456 -10.06 -0.48 11.85
CA GLY A 456 -10.79 -0.47 13.13
C GLY A 456 -11.06 -1.86 13.72
N TRP A 457 -10.40 -2.89 13.20
CA TRP A 457 -10.58 -4.28 13.64
C TRP A 457 -9.69 -4.67 14.81
N LEU A 458 -8.60 -3.93 15.04
CA LEU A 458 -7.65 -4.10 16.13
C LEU A 458 -7.48 -2.78 16.89
N LYS A 459 -7.41 -2.85 18.21
CA LYS A 459 -6.99 -1.73 19.07
C LYS A 459 -5.60 -2.01 19.60
N PRO A 460 -4.55 -1.33 19.08
CA PRO A 460 -3.18 -1.55 19.53
C PRO A 460 -2.96 -1.20 21.00
N ILE A 461 -2.06 -1.92 21.67
CA ILE A 461 -1.58 -1.60 23.00
C ILE A 461 -0.33 -0.70 22.86
N THR A 462 -0.35 0.46 23.47
CA THR A 462 0.80 1.37 23.43
C THR A 462 1.84 1.00 24.46
N LEU A 463 3.09 0.78 24.03
CA LEU A 463 4.25 0.71 24.93
C LEU A 463 4.67 2.14 25.31
N GLY A 464 4.53 2.48 26.57
CA GLY A 464 4.70 3.84 27.09
C GLY A 464 5.96 4.01 27.94
N ASP A 465 5.83 4.82 29.01
CA ASP A 465 6.92 5.21 29.90
C ASP A 465 7.19 4.19 31.04
N GLU A 466 6.46 3.07 31.07
CA GLU A 466 6.62 2.02 32.06
C GLU A 466 7.21 0.76 31.44
N ALA A 467 8.03 0.03 32.21
CA ALA A 467 8.51 -1.29 31.82
C ALA A 467 7.34 -2.30 31.80
N VAL A 468 7.30 -3.12 30.76
CA VAL A 468 6.24 -4.11 30.57
C VAL A 468 6.85 -5.49 30.38
N GLU A 469 6.31 -6.48 31.06
CA GLU A 469 6.60 -7.88 30.80
C GLU A 469 5.41 -8.50 30.03
N VAL A 470 5.62 -8.80 28.75
CA VAL A 470 4.64 -9.46 27.90
C VAL A 470 4.86 -10.96 27.98
N LYS A 471 3.82 -11.71 28.34
CA LYS A 471 3.85 -13.17 28.48
C LYS A 471 2.82 -13.82 27.58
N ASN A 472 3.23 -14.87 26.88
CA ASN A 472 2.36 -15.73 26.10
C ASN A 472 1.47 -14.94 25.09
N MET A 473 2.07 -13.96 24.41
CA MET A 473 1.43 -13.18 23.36
C MET A 473 1.02 -14.13 22.23
N LYS A 474 -0.27 -14.27 22.01
CA LYS A 474 -0.84 -15.13 20.97
C LYS A 474 -0.54 -14.59 19.58
N GLY A 475 -0.67 -15.46 18.57
CA GLY A 475 -0.62 -15.08 17.18
C GLY A 475 -1.71 -14.07 16.81
N LEU A 476 -1.40 -13.11 15.96
CA LEU A 476 -2.36 -12.11 15.49
C LEU A 476 -3.57 -12.75 14.80
N ALA A 477 -3.33 -13.82 14.02
CA ALA A 477 -4.38 -14.64 13.40
C ALA A 477 -5.24 -15.44 14.40
N GLU A 478 -4.83 -15.53 15.66
CA GLU A 478 -5.53 -16.19 16.76
C GLU A 478 -6.20 -15.19 17.71
N GLY A 479 -6.35 -13.94 17.26
CA GLY A 479 -6.90 -12.83 18.06
C GLY A 479 -5.93 -12.31 19.13
N GLY A 480 -4.62 -12.44 18.88
CA GLY A 480 -3.57 -11.90 19.73
C GLY A 480 -3.49 -10.39 19.71
N ASP A 481 -2.85 -9.82 20.73
CA ASP A 481 -2.58 -8.39 20.83
C ASP A 481 -1.43 -7.97 19.92
N ALA A 482 -1.40 -6.67 19.57
CA ALA A 482 -0.24 -6.02 18.98
C ALA A 482 0.18 -4.80 19.80
N TYR A 483 1.48 -4.54 19.85
CA TYR A 483 2.06 -3.46 20.63
C TYR A 483 2.67 -2.39 19.72
N PHE A 484 2.35 -1.13 19.99
CA PHE A 484 2.88 0.01 19.24
C PHE A 484 3.78 0.86 20.14
N LEU A 485 4.99 1.13 19.68
CA LEU A 485 5.98 1.95 20.35
C LEU A 485 6.20 3.24 19.56
N TYR A 486 5.54 4.30 19.98
CA TYR A 486 5.62 5.59 19.30
C TYR A 486 6.91 6.35 19.61
N ASN A 487 7.42 7.05 18.61
CA ASN A 487 8.46 8.05 18.82
C ASN A 487 7.90 9.17 19.72
N PRO A 488 8.57 9.50 20.84
CA PRO A 488 8.08 10.53 21.77
C PRO A 488 7.96 11.93 21.18
N ASP A 489 8.73 12.24 20.12
CA ASP A 489 8.73 13.56 19.47
C ASP A 489 7.67 13.66 18.37
N THR A 490 7.24 12.53 17.79
CA THR A 490 6.19 12.47 16.79
C THR A 490 5.48 11.12 16.81
N LYS A 491 4.15 11.14 16.77
CA LYS A 491 3.37 9.90 16.70
C LYS A 491 3.29 9.31 15.29
N ASN A 492 3.82 10.00 14.29
CA ASN A 492 3.85 9.50 12.93
C ASN A 492 4.90 8.41 12.74
N GLU A 493 5.94 8.39 13.58
CA GLU A 493 6.98 7.37 13.53
C GLU A 493 6.84 6.41 14.72
N TYR A 494 6.78 5.11 14.44
CA TYR A 494 6.56 4.09 15.47
C TYR A 494 7.00 2.69 15.03
N TYR A 495 7.16 1.82 16.01
CA TYR A 495 7.37 0.38 15.81
C TYR A 495 6.09 -0.37 16.13
N ILE A 496 5.85 -1.44 15.37
CA ILE A 496 4.78 -2.41 15.60
C ILE A 496 5.43 -3.74 15.99
N PHE A 497 4.91 -4.37 17.03
CA PHE A 497 5.29 -5.69 17.48
C PHE A 497 4.06 -6.59 17.45
N GLU A 498 4.10 -7.64 16.65
CA GLU A 498 3.03 -8.62 16.50
C GLU A 498 3.57 -10.03 16.41
N ASN A 499 2.83 -11.01 16.88
CA ASN A 499 3.23 -12.41 16.78
C ASN A 499 2.55 -13.05 15.56
N ARG A 500 3.35 -13.61 14.65
CA ARG A 500 2.87 -14.38 13.49
C ARG A 500 3.09 -15.87 13.75
N THR A 501 2.01 -16.65 13.73
CA THR A 501 2.03 -18.10 13.99
C THR A 501 1.59 -18.86 12.74
N PRO A 502 1.96 -20.15 12.57
CA PRO A 502 1.54 -20.95 11.41
C PRO A 502 0.05 -21.34 11.51
N HIS A 503 -0.83 -20.34 11.63
CA HIS A 503 -2.25 -20.52 11.80
C HIS A 503 -3.05 -19.88 10.67
N ARG A 504 -3.97 -20.63 10.05
CA ARG A 504 -4.87 -20.13 9.00
C ARG A 504 -4.11 -19.43 7.86
N TRP A 505 -4.37 -18.15 7.63
CA TRP A 505 -3.78 -17.36 6.55
C TRP A 505 -2.29 -17.10 6.71
N ASP A 506 -1.76 -17.25 7.92
CA ASP A 506 -0.32 -17.12 8.22
C ASP A 506 0.46 -18.43 8.06
N ALA A 507 -0.19 -19.53 7.67
CA ALA A 507 0.46 -20.83 7.54
C ALA A 507 1.58 -20.86 6.48
N GLU A 508 1.46 -20.08 5.43
CA GLU A 508 2.41 -20.01 4.30
C GLU A 508 3.36 -18.81 4.36
N LEU A 509 3.44 -18.14 5.52
CA LEU A 509 4.44 -17.10 5.75
C LEU A 509 5.86 -17.69 5.71
N PRO A 510 6.87 -16.92 5.27
CA PRO A 510 8.26 -17.39 5.19
C PRO A 510 8.83 -17.84 6.52
N GLY A 511 8.46 -17.17 7.60
CA GLY A 511 8.87 -17.46 8.97
C GLY A 511 7.80 -17.09 9.98
N HIS A 512 7.98 -17.52 11.24
CA HIS A 512 7.01 -17.30 12.32
C HIS A 512 7.72 -16.84 13.59
N GLY A 513 7.07 -15.96 14.35
CA GLY A 513 7.61 -15.37 15.58
C GLY A 513 7.15 -13.92 15.75
N LEU A 514 7.89 -13.15 16.55
CA LEU A 514 7.64 -11.73 16.72
C LEU A 514 8.11 -10.97 15.47
N MET A 515 7.15 -10.53 14.66
CA MET A 515 7.41 -9.58 13.59
C MET A 515 7.51 -8.18 14.15
N VAL A 516 8.45 -7.42 13.62
CA VAL A 516 8.63 -6.01 13.96
C VAL A 516 8.61 -5.18 12.69
N PHE A 517 7.72 -4.18 12.63
CA PHE A 517 7.70 -3.19 11.56
C PHE A 517 8.12 -1.84 12.08
N HIS A 518 8.83 -1.07 11.27
CA HIS A 518 9.11 0.34 11.48
C HIS A 518 8.28 1.15 10.49
N VAL A 519 7.43 2.02 11.04
CA VAL A 519 6.53 2.88 10.28
C VAL A 519 6.94 4.32 10.51
N ASP A 520 7.12 5.08 9.42
CA ASP A 520 7.25 6.53 9.42
C ASP A 520 6.17 7.11 8.52
N PHE A 521 5.00 7.31 9.10
CA PHE A 521 3.81 7.71 8.38
C PHE A 521 3.95 9.12 7.78
N ASP A 522 3.73 9.21 6.49
CA ASP A 522 3.65 10.45 5.74
C ASP A 522 2.40 10.43 4.85
N ALA A 523 1.45 11.31 5.14
CA ALA A 523 0.16 11.33 4.45
C ALA A 523 0.28 11.45 2.93
N TYR A 524 1.31 12.13 2.45
CA TYR A 524 1.59 12.26 1.04
C TYR A 524 2.01 10.93 0.42
N SER A 525 2.99 10.24 1.02
CA SER A 525 3.49 8.96 0.54
C SER A 525 2.40 7.88 0.51
N TRP A 526 1.55 7.84 1.56
CA TRP A 526 0.42 6.91 1.62
C TRP A 526 -0.56 7.12 0.48
N ARG A 527 -0.92 8.37 0.24
CA ARG A 527 -1.86 8.72 -0.79
C ARG A 527 -1.31 8.53 -2.20
N MET A 528 0.01 8.71 -2.40
CA MET A 528 0.69 8.50 -3.67
C MET A 528 1.07 7.05 -3.92
N ASN A 529 0.67 6.15 -3.04
CA ASN A 529 1.08 4.75 -3.10
C ASN A 529 2.61 4.59 -3.28
N ASN A 530 3.38 5.40 -2.55
CA ASN A 530 4.83 5.52 -2.74
C ASN A 530 5.59 5.44 -1.42
N LEU A 531 5.26 4.44 -0.58
CA LEU A 531 5.79 4.34 0.79
C LEU A 531 7.25 3.93 0.82
N ASN A 532 7.65 3.05 -0.07
CA ASN A 532 8.93 2.36 -0.02
C ASN A 532 9.80 2.55 -1.25
N ALA A 533 9.40 3.40 -2.20
CA ALA A 533 10.18 3.68 -3.37
C ALA A 533 11.48 4.42 -3.02
N ALA A 534 12.60 3.83 -3.34
CA ALA A 534 13.94 4.33 -3.01
C ALA A 534 14.25 5.71 -3.62
N SER A 535 13.51 6.12 -4.66
CA SER A 535 13.73 7.37 -5.38
C SER A 535 13.18 8.60 -4.69
N ALA A 536 12.10 8.44 -3.90
CA ALA A 536 11.34 9.54 -3.32
C ALA A 536 11.76 9.85 -1.88
N GLN A 537 12.54 8.98 -1.24
CA GLN A 537 12.68 9.00 0.20
C GLN A 537 14.11 8.73 0.67
N ARG A 538 14.46 9.35 1.78
CA ARG A 538 15.74 9.11 2.45
C ARG A 538 15.78 7.76 3.17
N HIS A 539 14.60 7.13 3.38
CA HIS A 539 14.41 5.88 4.10
C HIS A 539 13.06 5.24 3.73
N PRO A 540 12.90 3.93 3.91
CA PRO A 540 11.59 3.26 3.80
C PRO A 540 10.58 3.82 4.80
N ARG A 541 9.31 3.88 4.41
CA ARG A 541 8.24 4.39 5.25
C ARG A 541 7.48 3.30 6.00
N PHE A 542 7.47 2.10 5.44
CA PHE A 542 6.88 0.90 6.06
C PHE A 542 7.77 -0.29 5.76
N THR A 543 8.49 -0.81 6.74
CA THR A 543 9.46 -1.88 6.50
C THR A 543 9.60 -2.83 7.67
N ILE A 544 9.95 -4.06 7.37
CA ILE A 544 10.34 -5.05 8.38
C ILE A 544 11.64 -4.60 9.08
N VAL A 545 11.71 -4.83 10.38
CA VAL A 545 12.97 -4.83 11.15
C VAL A 545 13.38 -6.28 11.31
N SER A 546 14.19 -6.77 10.37
CA SER A 546 14.57 -8.17 10.28
C SER A 546 15.50 -8.57 11.42
N ALA A 547 15.20 -9.71 12.09
CA ALA A 547 16.02 -10.23 13.19
C ALA A 547 17.43 -10.67 12.75
N ASP A 548 17.63 -11.03 11.48
CA ASP A 548 18.96 -11.37 10.94
C ASP A 548 19.73 -10.16 10.39
N GLY A 549 19.11 -8.95 10.44
CA GLY A 549 19.70 -7.70 9.96
C GLY A 549 19.72 -7.56 8.42
N ARG A 550 19.03 -8.44 7.69
CA ARG A 550 18.99 -8.45 6.23
C ARG A 550 17.57 -8.18 5.73
N LEU A 551 17.45 -7.36 4.71
CA LEU A 551 16.19 -7.08 4.03
C LEU A 551 16.30 -7.55 2.58
N ASP A 552 16.23 -8.84 2.37
CA ASP A 552 16.25 -9.46 1.05
C ASP A 552 15.22 -10.59 0.94
N HIS A 553 14.88 -10.95 -0.29
CA HIS A 553 13.85 -11.95 -0.55
C HIS A 553 14.25 -13.37 -0.15
N ASP A 554 15.54 -13.65 -0.03
CA ASP A 554 16.06 -15.01 0.17
C ASP A 554 16.11 -15.38 1.66
N THR A 555 16.13 -14.40 2.56
CA THR A 555 16.27 -14.61 4.02
C THR A 555 15.04 -14.29 4.84
N GLN A 556 13.89 -14.05 4.21
CA GLN A 556 12.66 -13.69 4.93
C GLN A 556 12.26 -14.69 6.02
N ASN A 557 12.60 -15.96 5.91
CA ASN A 557 12.34 -16.93 6.95
C ASN A 557 13.06 -16.64 8.29
N SER A 558 14.06 -15.75 8.27
CA SER A 558 14.84 -15.33 9.44
C SER A 558 14.49 -13.91 9.93
N ASP A 559 13.47 -13.25 9.32
CA ASP A 559 13.02 -11.93 9.73
C ASP A 559 12.37 -11.88 11.11
N PRO A 560 11.52 -12.86 11.52
CA PRO A 560 10.90 -12.83 12.84
C PRO A 560 11.89 -13.09 13.98
N PHE A 561 11.73 -12.36 15.08
CA PHE A 561 12.42 -12.64 16.33
C PHE A 561 11.76 -13.81 17.10
N PRO A 562 12.52 -14.58 17.93
CA PRO A 562 13.97 -14.58 17.99
C PRO A 562 14.61 -15.43 16.89
N THR A 563 15.86 -15.11 16.55
CA THR A 563 16.76 -16.01 15.85
C THR A 563 17.80 -16.58 16.83
N ASP A 564 18.59 -17.56 16.39
CA ASP A 564 19.69 -18.11 17.22
C ASP A 564 20.73 -17.04 17.61
N LEU A 565 20.83 -15.96 16.80
CA LEU A 565 21.79 -14.88 16.96
C LEU A 565 21.21 -13.64 17.63
N ASN A 566 19.89 -13.46 17.57
CA ASN A 566 19.25 -12.22 18.01
C ASN A 566 17.89 -12.46 18.66
N ASN A 567 17.76 -12.06 19.92
CA ASN A 567 16.52 -12.12 20.69
C ASN A 567 16.17 -10.78 21.33
N SER A 568 16.67 -9.68 20.79
CA SER A 568 16.46 -8.36 21.36
C SER A 568 16.51 -7.27 20.28
N LEU A 569 15.72 -6.20 20.46
CA LEU A 569 15.77 -4.99 19.65
C LEU A 569 15.98 -3.80 20.59
N THR A 570 17.21 -3.30 20.63
CA THR A 570 17.66 -2.18 21.48
C THR A 570 18.52 -1.22 20.69
N LYS A 571 18.93 -0.11 21.31
CA LYS A 571 19.89 0.82 20.68
C LYS A 571 21.23 0.16 20.31
N SER A 572 21.62 -0.91 20.99
CA SER A 572 22.95 -1.53 20.88
C SER A 572 22.93 -2.86 20.10
N THR A 573 21.77 -3.31 19.65
CA THR A 573 21.63 -4.52 18.82
C THR A 573 21.79 -4.21 17.34
N ASP A 574 21.96 -5.24 16.53
CA ASP A 574 21.87 -5.18 15.08
C ASP A 574 20.84 -6.23 14.63
N PRO A 575 19.66 -5.79 14.12
CA PRO A 575 19.22 -4.42 13.93
C PRO A 575 19.07 -3.66 15.26
N ARG A 576 19.11 -2.32 15.16
CA ARG A 576 19.01 -1.46 16.34
C ARG A 576 17.67 -0.73 16.40
N LEU A 577 17.17 -0.49 17.62
CA LEU A 577 16.06 0.41 17.87
C LEU A 577 16.52 1.87 17.71
N SER A 578 16.06 2.54 16.67
CA SER A 578 16.38 3.95 16.37
C SER A 578 15.25 4.59 15.58
N PHE A 579 15.10 5.89 15.72
CA PHE A 579 14.14 6.69 14.96
C PHE A 579 14.85 7.57 13.94
N TYR A 580 14.21 7.83 12.81
CA TYR A 580 14.75 8.70 11.75
C TYR A 580 14.86 10.14 12.18
N THR A 581 14.01 10.61 13.11
CA THR A 581 14.01 11.95 13.70
C THR A 581 15.16 12.20 14.70
N ASN A 582 16.15 11.30 14.78
CA ASN A 582 17.28 11.39 15.73
C ASN A 582 16.89 11.46 17.21
N TYR A 583 15.72 10.93 17.58
CA TYR A 583 15.35 10.78 18.98
C TYR A 583 16.43 9.99 19.76
N ASN A 584 16.89 10.52 20.88
CA ASN A 584 17.94 9.88 21.65
C ASN A 584 17.38 8.76 22.56
N VAL A 585 17.31 7.56 21.98
CA VAL A 585 16.90 6.34 22.70
C VAL A 585 17.88 6.02 23.83
N SER A 586 17.37 5.75 25.02
CA SER A 586 18.21 5.29 26.15
C SER A 586 18.94 3.98 25.80
N PRO A 587 20.21 3.79 26.22
CA PRO A 587 20.94 2.54 25.93
C PRO A 587 20.26 1.26 26.42
N GLN A 588 19.44 1.39 27.46
CA GLN A 588 18.72 0.24 28.04
C GLN A 588 17.32 0.04 27.45
N ALA A 589 16.83 0.97 26.64
CA ALA A 589 15.49 0.94 26.06
C ALA A 589 15.35 -0.16 25.00
N GLY A 590 14.13 -0.62 24.83
CA GLY A 590 13.75 -1.55 23.77
C GLY A 590 13.15 -2.84 24.27
N VAL A 591 13.00 -3.78 23.35
CA VAL A 591 12.45 -5.11 23.59
C VAL A 591 13.59 -6.10 23.74
N LYS A 592 13.56 -6.90 24.82
CA LYS A 592 14.64 -7.82 25.21
C LYS A 592 14.08 -9.16 25.59
N GLN A 593 14.97 -10.18 25.62
CA GLN A 593 14.63 -11.52 26.05
C GLN A 593 13.40 -12.06 25.32
N ILE A 594 13.36 -11.82 24.01
CA ILE A 594 12.29 -12.36 23.17
C ILE A 594 12.43 -13.86 23.12
N VAL A 595 11.37 -14.56 23.50
CA VAL A 595 11.29 -16.02 23.53
C VAL A 595 10.06 -16.47 22.77
N ARG A 596 10.23 -17.39 21.83
CA ARG A 596 9.14 -18.16 21.26
C ARG A 596 8.91 -19.40 22.09
N ASN A 597 7.74 -19.49 22.71
CA ASN A 597 7.34 -20.60 23.54
C ASN A 597 6.98 -21.84 22.70
N ASN A 598 6.87 -23.00 23.31
CA ASN A 598 6.56 -24.27 22.62
C ASN A 598 5.18 -24.28 21.93
N ASP A 599 4.26 -23.42 22.36
CA ASP A 599 2.91 -23.22 21.79
C ASP A 599 2.87 -22.09 20.76
N ASN A 600 4.03 -21.62 20.26
CA ASN A 600 4.22 -20.52 19.35
C ASN A 600 3.79 -19.14 19.89
N THR A 601 3.44 -19.02 21.18
CA THR A 601 3.28 -17.70 21.80
C THR A 601 4.64 -17.03 22.00
N ILE A 602 4.64 -15.70 22.08
CA ILE A 602 5.84 -14.89 22.30
C ILE A 602 5.82 -14.28 23.70
N SER A 603 6.99 -14.29 24.36
CA SER A 603 7.20 -13.53 25.58
C SER A 603 8.39 -12.60 25.42
N PHE A 604 8.32 -11.39 25.98
CA PHE A 604 9.43 -10.44 25.96
C PHE A 604 9.34 -9.42 27.10
N HIS A 605 10.45 -8.75 27.37
CA HIS A 605 10.53 -7.64 28.30
C HIS A 605 10.74 -6.32 27.56
N PHE A 606 9.90 -5.32 27.82
CA PHE A 606 10.05 -3.97 27.29
C PHE A 606 10.61 -3.02 28.34
N THR A 607 11.63 -2.24 27.96
CA THR A 607 12.20 -1.14 28.76
C THR A 607 11.91 0.19 28.07
N PRO A 608 11.34 1.19 28.76
CA PRO A 608 10.95 2.49 28.16
C PRO A 608 12.07 3.22 27.43
N LEU A 609 11.69 4.04 26.43
CA LEU A 609 12.62 4.80 25.59
C LEU A 609 13.44 5.83 26.37
N LYS A 610 12.86 6.46 27.39
CA LYS A 610 13.55 7.37 28.30
C LYS A 610 14.11 6.59 29.47
N ALA A 611 15.36 6.86 29.85
CA ALA A 611 15.85 6.38 31.12
C ALA A 611 14.92 6.88 32.24
N ALA A 612 14.55 6.01 33.15
CA ALA A 612 13.89 6.46 34.37
C ALA A 612 14.73 7.59 34.97
N THR A 613 14.22 8.81 34.91
CA THR A 613 14.83 9.91 35.69
C THR A 613 14.69 9.47 37.13
N GLY A 614 15.81 9.05 37.74
CA GLY A 614 15.85 8.33 39.01
C GLY A 614 15.25 9.10 40.18
N ILE A 615 13.91 9.00 40.23
CA ILE A 615 13.17 9.07 41.47
C ILE A 615 12.46 7.74 41.55
N ASN A 616 13.17 6.71 41.98
CA ASN A 616 12.53 5.50 42.46
C ASN A 616 11.50 5.96 43.48
N ASN A 617 10.24 5.60 43.27
CA ASN A 617 9.26 5.59 44.32
C ASN A 617 9.84 4.68 45.43
N LEU A 618 10.47 5.33 46.40
CA LEU A 618 10.75 4.66 47.63
C LEU A 618 9.40 4.17 48.12
N SER A 619 9.22 2.85 48.15
CA SER A 619 8.08 2.18 48.77
C SER A 619 7.76 2.88 50.08
N ALA A 620 6.53 3.43 50.14
CA ALA A 620 6.00 4.07 51.33
C ALA A 620 5.70 2.98 52.38
N ASP A 621 6.74 2.55 53.10
CA ASP A 621 6.59 1.82 54.33
C ASP A 621 7.66 2.27 55.34
N HIS A 622 7.59 3.52 55.71
CA HIS A 622 7.96 4.12 57.00
C HIS A 622 7.40 5.52 57.04
N GLU A 623 6.46 5.81 57.92
CA GLU A 623 6.02 7.15 58.28
C GLU A 623 7.18 7.95 58.89
N GLN A 624 7.99 8.57 58.00
CA GLN A 624 8.87 9.66 58.38
C GLN A 624 8.15 10.98 58.08
N PRO A 625 8.30 12.00 58.92
CA PRO A 625 7.67 13.29 58.68
C PRO A 625 8.11 13.85 57.33
N ALA A 626 7.12 14.34 56.54
CA ALA A 626 7.31 14.79 55.17
C ALA A 626 8.37 15.90 55.07
N GLU A 627 9.56 15.55 54.62
CA GLU A 627 10.66 16.49 54.39
C GLU A 627 10.27 17.45 53.24
N THR A 628 10.52 18.73 53.44
CA THR A 628 10.26 19.79 52.47
C THR A 628 11.58 20.22 51.85
N TYR A 629 11.60 20.40 50.53
CA TYR A 629 12.80 20.86 49.77
C TYR A 629 12.43 22.08 48.94
N THR A 630 13.40 22.96 48.71
CA THR A 630 13.28 24.05 47.74
C THR A 630 13.27 23.49 46.31
N LEU A 631 12.91 24.31 45.31
CA LEU A 631 12.99 23.92 43.91
C LEU A 631 14.41 23.60 43.43
N SER A 632 15.44 24.12 44.14
CA SER A 632 16.85 23.81 43.90
C SER A 632 17.37 22.55 44.60
N GLY A 633 16.47 21.80 45.30
CA GLY A 633 16.80 20.52 45.96
C GLY A 633 17.41 20.66 47.37
N MET A 634 17.46 21.87 47.96
CA MET A 634 17.94 22.07 49.34
C MET A 634 16.84 21.71 50.33
N LYS A 635 17.15 20.94 51.37
CA LYS A 635 16.24 20.58 52.45
C LYS A 635 15.87 21.82 53.27
N VAL A 636 14.58 22.06 53.50
CA VAL A 636 14.07 23.17 54.33
C VAL A 636 14.00 22.66 55.76
N VAL A 637 14.82 23.26 56.63
CA VAL A 637 14.93 22.84 58.03
C VAL A 637 13.90 23.54 58.92
N ASP A 638 13.38 24.70 58.51
CA ASP A 638 12.34 25.43 59.23
C ASP A 638 11.16 25.76 58.32
N ASN A 639 9.99 25.20 58.60
CA ASN A 639 8.79 25.36 57.84
C ASN A 639 7.98 26.63 58.13
N GLN A 640 8.42 27.47 59.10
CA GLN A 640 7.62 28.64 59.56
C GLN A 640 7.70 29.84 58.62
N ASN A 641 8.64 29.87 57.68
CA ASN A 641 8.85 31.01 56.78
C ASN A 641 8.61 30.75 55.28
N LEU A 642 7.75 29.77 54.96
CA LEU A 642 7.51 29.37 53.58
C LEU A 642 6.30 30.05 52.92
N HIS A 643 5.73 31.06 53.50
CA HIS A 643 4.52 31.74 53.00
C HIS A 643 4.69 32.18 51.52
N ASN A 644 3.82 31.65 50.65
CA ASN A 644 3.83 31.90 49.19
C ASN A 644 5.01 31.33 48.40
N GLN A 645 5.79 30.42 48.95
CA GLN A 645 6.86 29.74 48.19
C GLN A 645 6.41 28.39 47.60
N ILE A 646 6.94 28.08 46.43
CA ILE A 646 6.73 26.73 45.83
C ILE A 646 7.85 25.84 46.33
N VAL A 647 7.47 24.76 47.00
CA VAL A 647 8.41 23.75 47.55
C VAL A 647 8.04 22.36 47.08
N ILE A 648 8.95 21.42 47.23
CA ILE A 648 8.72 20.00 46.94
C ILE A 648 8.44 19.27 48.28
N VAL A 649 7.28 18.70 48.41
CA VAL A 649 6.87 17.89 49.56
C VAL A 649 6.39 16.53 49.02
N LYS A 650 7.00 15.46 49.48
CA LYS A 650 6.73 14.07 48.96
C LYS A 650 6.80 14.01 47.42
N GLY A 651 7.83 14.65 46.82
CA GLY A 651 8.03 14.65 45.37
C GLY A 651 7.04 15.50 44.56
N LYS A 652 6.06 16.17 45.20
CA LYS A 652 5.08 17.05 44.51
C LYS A 652 5.40 18.53 44.78
N LYS A 653 5.22 19.36 43.76
CA LYS A 653 5.30 20.85 43.93
C LYS A 653 4.05 21.31 44.70
N VAL A 654 4.28 21.97 45.84
CA VAL A 654 3.23 22.48 46.71
C VAL A 654 3.54 23.97 46.98
N ARG A 655 2.53 24.82 46.91
CA ARG A 655 2.65 26.20 47.40
C ARG A 655 2.28 26.22 48.88
N LYS A 656 3.20 26.64 49.74
CA LYS A 656 2.98 26.77 51.18
C LYS A 656 2.87 28.22 51.58
#